data_e90ee17cb411419331f7432431852037
#
_entry.id   e90ee17cb411419331f7432431852037
#
_cell.length_a   1.000
_cell.length_b   1.000
_cell.length_c   1.000
_cell.angle_alpha   90.00
_cell.angle_beta   90.00
_cell.angle_gamma   90.00
#
_symmetry.space_group_name_H-M   'P 1'
#
loop_
_entity.id
_entity.type
_entity.pdbx_description
1 polymer ?
#
loop_
_entity_poly.entity_id
_entity_poly.type
_entity_poly.pdbx_seq_one_letter_code
_entity_poly.pdbx_strand_id
1 'polypeptide(L)'
;MARKTPISLYRNIGISAHIDAGKTTTSERILFYTGMTHKLGEVHDGAATTDWMEQEQERGITITSAAVSTYWKGMAGQFKEHHFNIIDTPGHVDFTVEVERSMRVLDGAVMVYCAVGGVQPQSETVWRQANKYKVPRLAFVNKMDRQGANFFRAVEQMKTRLRANPVPVVVPIGAEDSFQGVVDLLKMQAIIWDESTQGLTFEYKDIPADLVELAEEWRGNMIEAAAEATEELMDKYLGGEELTEQEIVAALRQRTLACEIQPVLCGSAFKNKGVQRMLDAVVEYLPAPTDIPPVAGETPKGEKETREASDEAKFSALAFKLMNDKYVGQLTFIRVYSGVLKSGDSVINSVKGTRERIGRLVQMKADDRTEIEEVRAGDIAAAIGLKDVTTGETLCAEDAPIILERMEFPEPVIHVAVEPKTKADQEKMGIALNRLAKEDPSFRVRTDEESGQTIISGMGELHLEIIVDRMKREFGVEANVGAPQVAYRETIRKEVESEAKHVKQSGGKGQYGHVVIKMEPMEPGGAGYEFIDEIKGGVIPREFIPSCDKGIRDTLSNGIVAGYPVVDVRVRLTFGSYHDVDSSQIAFELAASMAFKDGMRKASPALLEPIMAVEVETPEDYMGDVMGDLNRRRGIVLGMDDDGIGGKKVRAEVPLAEMFGYSTDLRSATQGRATYSMEFKKYAEAPAHVAEKVVADRKG
;
A
#
# COMPACT_ATOMS: atom_id res chain seq x y z
N MET A 1 -32.46 11.60 -9.71
CA MET A 1 -33.30 10.86 -8.73
C MET A 1 -32.77 11.13 -7.34
N ALA A 2 -33.60 10.98 -6.29
CA ALA A 2 -33.07 11.09 -4.92
C ALA A 2 -32.11 9.92 -4.60
N ARG A 3 -31.11 10.16 -3.76
CA ARG A 3 -30.18 9.15 -3.27
C ARG A 3 -30.94 8.04 -2.51
N LYS A 4 -30.68 6.78 -2.83
CA LYS A 4 -31.36 5.65 -2.15
C LYS A 4 -30.86 5.48 -0.71
N THR A 5 -29.56 5.54 -0.50
CA THR A 5 -28.92 5.42 0.81
C THR A 5 -28.26 6.76 1.16
N PRO A 6 -28.60 7.40 2.29
CA PRO A 6 -27.91 8.61 2.75
C PRO A 6 -26.40 8.38 2.87
N ILE A 7 -25.59 9.38 2.52
CA ILE A 7 -24.12 9.27 2.54
C ILE A 7 -23.58 8.94 3.93
N SER A 8 -24.26 9.37 5.00
CA SER A 8 -23.89 9.05 6.39
C SER A 8 -24.01 7.56 6.73
N LEU A 9 -24.73 6.78 5.92
CA LEU A 9 -24.89 5.33 6.08
C LEU A 9 -23.92 4.51 5.21
N TYR A 10 -22.98 5.16 4.54
CA TYR A 10 -21.91 4.46 3.83
C TYR A 10 -20.74 4.16 4.76
N ARG A 11 -20.08 3.03 4.50
CA ARG A 11 -18.81 2.65 5.11
C ARG A 11 -17.88 2.10 4.02
N ASN A 12 -16.84 2.85 3.69
CA ASN A 12 -15.80 2.42 2.77
C ASN A 12 -14.63 1.90 3.59
N ILE A 13 -14.55 0.60 3.74
CA ILE A 13 -13.60 -0.04 4.65
C ILE A 13 -12.65 -0.97 3.91
N GLY A 14 -11.41 -1.01 4.37
CA GLY A 14 -10.43 -2.00 3.98
C GLY A 14 -10.26 -3.07 5.02
N ILE A 15 -10.03 -4.29 4.57
CA ILE A 15 -9.62 -5.39 5.43
C ILE A 15 -8.15 -5.67 5.14
N SER A 16 -7.31 -5.44 6.14
CA SER A 16 -5.86 -5.58 6.03
C SER A 16 -5.33 -6.52 7.10
N ALA A 17 -4.36 -7.32 6.75
CA ALA A 17 -3.76 -8.29 7.65
C ALA A 17 -2.36 -8.69 7.15
N HIS A 18 -1.57 -9.29 8.04
CA HIS A 18 -0.41 -10.06 7.59
C HIS A 18 -0.84 -11.40 6.96
N ILE A 19 0.10 -12.05 6.29
CA ILE A 19 -0.12 -13.38 5.69
C ILE A 19 -0.59 -14.34 6.79
N ASP A 20 -1.54 -15.18 6.44
CA ASP A 20 -2.11 -16.19 7.35
C ASP A 20 -2.85 -15.68 8.60
N ALA A 21 -3.14 -14.37 8.72
CA ALA A 21 -3.99 -13.88 9.82
C ALA A 21 -5.47 -14.29 9.67
N GLY A 22 -5.86 -14.82 8.52
CA GLY A 22 -7.23 -15.21 8.21
C GLY A 22 -8.05 -14.08 7.59
N LYS A 23 -7.41 -13.18 6.84
CA LYS A 23 -8.04 -12.07 6.13
C LYS A 23 -9.14 -12.55 5.18
N THR A 24 -8.79 -13.40 4.21
CA THR A 24 -9.74 -13.93 3.22
C THR A 24 -10.90 -14.67 3.89
N THR A 25 -10.64 -15.49 4.92
CA THR A 25 -11.69 -16.13 5.69
C THR A 25 -12.62 -15.12 6.36
N THR A 26 -12.08 -14.03 6.89
CA THR A 26 -12.88 -12.96 7.49
C THR A 26 -13.74 -12.25 6.44
N SER A 27 -13.19 -11.93 5.27
CA SER A 27 -13.92 -11.33 4.15
C SER A 27 -15.05 -12.24 3.66
N GLU A 28 -14.81 -13.55 3.50
CA GLU A 28 -15.83 -14.52 3.11
C GLU A 28 -16.96 -14.61 4.16
N ARG A 29 -16.64 -14.55 5.44
CA ARG A 29 -17.67 -14.55 6.52
C ARG A 29 -18.48 -13.26 6.49
N ILE A 30 -17.88 -12.12 6.17
CA ILE A 30 -18.63 -10.87 5.99
C ILE A 30 -19.62 -11.01 4.84
N LEU A 31 -19.20 -11.51 3.69
CA LEU A 31 -20.09 -11.75 2.54
C LEU A 31 -21.23 -12.70 2.86
N PHE A 32 -20.95 -13.73 3.62
CA PHE A 32 -21.97 -14.68 4.06
C PHE A 32 -23.00 -14.05 5.01
N TYR A 33 -22.56 -13.35 6.07
CA TYR A 33 -23.48 -12.75 7.04
C TYR A 33 -24.26 -11.55 6.48
N THR A 34 -23.76 -10.91 5.44
CA THR A 34 -24.47 -9.85 4.74
C THR A 34 -25.37 -10.36 3.62
N GLY A 35 -25.48 -11.68 3.44
CA GLY A 35 -26.37 -12.33 2.49
C GLY A 35 -25.94 -12.24 1.02
N MET A 36 -24.67 -11.91 0.77
CA MET A 36 -24.12 -11.83 -0.59
C MET A 36 -23.76 -13.20 -1.14
N THR A 37 -23.40 -14.15 -0.29
CA THR A 37 -23.13 -15.53 -0.64
C THR A 37 -24.03 -16.48 0.17
N HIS A 38 -24.44 -17.58 -0.44
CA HIS A 38 -25.27 -18.60 0.22
C HIS A 38 -24.45 -19.77 0.78
N LYS A 39 -23.17 -19.82 0.46
CA LYS A 39 -22.22 -20.83 0.93
C LYS A 39 -21.01 -20.17 1.53
N LEU A 40 -20.46 -20.77 2.58
CA LEU A 40 -19.17 -20.37 3.12
C LEU A 40 -18.08 -20.82 2.14
N GLY A 41 -17.36 -19.86 1.56
CA GLY A 41 -16.13 -20.11 0.80
C GLY A 41 -15.00 -20.50 1.76
N GLU A 42 -14.36 -21.65 1.52
CA GLU A 42 -13.16 -22.04 2.26
C GLU A 42 -11.92 -21.83 1.40
N VAL A 43 -10.94 -21.11 1.95
CA VAL A 43 -9.69 -20.77 1.25
C VAL A 43 -8.92 -22.01 0.83
N HIS A 44 -8.92 -23.04 1.69
CA HIS A 44 -8.23 -24.30 1.42
C HIS A 44 -8.85 -25.13 0.29
N ASP A 45 -10.11 -24.89 -0.02
CA ASP A 45 -10.83 -25.58 -1.10
C ASP A 45 -10.81 -24.77 -2.41
N GLY A 46 -10.13 -23.61 -2.44
CA GLY A 46 -10.11 -22.71 -3.60
C GLY A 46 -11.47 -22.11 -3.95
N ALA A 47 -12.38 -22.04 -2.98
CA ALA A 47 -13.77 -21.61 -3.15
C ALA A 47 -14.04 -20.19 -2.64
N ALA A 48 -12.99 -19.41 -2.34
CA ALA A 48 -13.13 -18.05 -1.85
C ALA A 48 -13.56 -17.09 -2.97
N THR A 49 -14.62 -16.34 -2.74
CA THR A 49 -15.20 -15.40 -3.71
C THR A 49 -14.33 -14.17 -3.92
N THR A 50 -13.58 -13.75 -2.88
CA THR A 50 -12.69 -12.59 -2.93
C THR A 50 -11.37 -12.87 -3.63
N ASP A 51 -10.94 -14.12 -3.67
CA ASP A 51 -9.74 -14.59 -4.39
C ASP A 51 -10.17 -15.08 -5.79
N TRP A 52 -10.39 -14.16 -6.72
CA TRP A 52 -10.95 -14.45 -8.04
C TRP A 52 -9.91 -14.93 -9.07
N MET A 53 -8.62 -14.68 -8.82
CA MET A 53 -7.55 -15.17 -9.69
C MET A 53 -7.21 -16.62 -9.37
N GLU A 54 -7.01 -17.46 -10.38
CA GLU A 54 -6.54 -18.84 -10.20
C GLU A 54 -5.26 -18.90 -9.37
N GLN A 55 -4.36 -17.95 -9.52
CA GLN A 55 -3.12 -17.83 -8.76
C GLN A 55 -3.34 -17.55 -7.28
N GLU A 56 -4.35 -16.76 -6.94
CA GLU A 56 -4.76 -16.51 -5.54
C GLU A 56 -5.27 -17.79 -4.90
N GLN A 57 -6.12 -18.52 -5.61
CA GLN A 57 -6.69 -19.78 -5.15
C GLN A 57 -5.63 -20.88 -5.00
N GLU A 58 -4.72 -21.01 -5.97
CA GLU A 58 -3.65 -22.01 -5.93
C GLU A 58 -2.63 -21.74 -4.82
N ARG A 59 -2.32 -20.48 -4.54
CA ARG A 59 -1.30 -20.07 -3.56
C ARG A 59 -1.87 -19.78 -2.17
N GLY A 60 -3.19 -19.59 -2.06
CA GLY A 60 -3.87 -19.23 -0.83
C GLY A 60 -3.51 -17.83 -0.31
N ILE A 61 -3.12 -16.92 -1.20
CA ILE A 61 -2.76 -15.53 -0.90
C ILE A 61 -3.55 -14.56 -1.77
N THR A 62 -3.97 -13.44 -1.21
CA THR A 62 -4.56 -12.34 -1.99
C THR A 62 -3.45 -11.57 -2.69
N ILE A 63 -3.54 -11.45 -4.01
CA ILE A 63 -2.58 -10.75 -4.87
C ILE A 63 -3.11 -9.37 -5.23
N THR A 64 -4.40 -9.31 -5.62
CA THR A 64 -5.05 -8.07 -6.01
C THR A 64 -6.19 -7.74 -5.07
N SER A 65 -6.38 -6.44 -4.78
CA SER A 65 -7.50 -6.00 -3.96
C SER A 65 -8.84 -6.23 -4.69
N ALA A 66 -9.80 -6.85 -4.01
CA ALA A 66 -11.19 -6.96 -4.48
C ALA A 66 -12.03 -5.86 -3.83
N ALA A 67 -12.90 -5.21 -4.59
CA ALA A 67 -13.85 -4.23 -4.07
C ALA A 67 -15.27 -4.79 -4.21
N VAL A 68 -15.95 -5.00 -3.09
CA VAL A 68 -17.29 -5.59 -3.04
C VAL A 68 -18.23 -4.70 -2.25
N SER A 69 -19.44 -4.50 -2.79
CA SER A 69 -20.50 -3.74 -2.12
C SER A 69 -21.49 -4.68 -1.44
N THR A 70 -21.86 -4.38 -0.20
CA THR A 70 -22.82 -5.16 0.59
C THR A 70 -23.59 -4.28 1.58
N TYR A 71 -24.51 -4.87 2.34
CA TYR A 71 -25.40 -4.14 3.25
C TYR A 71 -25.42 -4.78 4.63
N TRP A 72 -25.51 -3.95 5.68
CA TRP A 72 -25.57 -4.41 7.06
C TRP A 72 -26.58 -3.62 7.89
N LYS A 73 -27.36 -4.31 8.72
CA LYS A 73 -28.39 -3.74 9.62
C LYS A 73 -28.11 -3.99 11.10
N GLY A 74 -26.98 -4.62 11.43
CA GLY A 74 -26.63 -5.07 12.78
C GLY A 74 -26.97 -6.55 13.03
N MET A 75 -26.29 -7.15 13.99
CA MET A 75 -26.51 -8.54 14.41
C MET A 75 -27.97 -8.80 14.79
N ALA A 76 -28.60 -7.87 15.51
CA ALA A 76 -29.98 -7.93 15.96
C ALA A 76 -30.92 -7.03 15.13
N GLY A 77 -30.47 -6.53 13.98
CA GLY A 77 -31.26 -5.60 13.16
C GLY A 77 -31.42 -4.20 13.78
N GLN A 78 -30.55 -3.82 14.71
CA GLN A 78 -30.64 -2.59 15.50
C GLN A 78 -30.27 -1.31 14.74
N PHE A 79 -29.61 -1.42 13.59
CA PHE A 79 -29.20 -0.29 12.77
C PHE A 79 -30.10 -0.10 11.55
N LYS A 80 -30.14 1.13 11.04
CA LYS A 80 -30.58 1.37 9.66
C LYS A 80 -29.65 0.64 8.70
N GLU A 81 -30.14 0.29 7.52
CA GLU A 81 -29.34 -0.38 6.52
C GLU A 81 -28.17 0.49 6.08
N HIS A 82 -26.95 0.05 6.38
CA HIS A 82 -25.70 0.66 5.96
C HIS A 82 -25.20 0.03 4.68
N HIS A 83 -24.67 0.84 3.80
CA HIS A 83 -24.01 0.38 2.58
C HIS A 83 -22.50 0.28 2.84
N PHE A 84 -21.97 -0.92 2.73
CA PHE A 84 -20.56 -1.19 2.90
C PHE A 84 -19.88 -1.40 1.53
N ASN A 85 -18.83 -0.68 1.26
CA ASN A 85 -17.86 -1.01 0.24
C ASN A 85 -16.63 -1.57 0.94
N ILE A 86 -16.34 -2.82 0.67
CA ILE A 86 -15.25 -3.56 1.30
C ILE A 86 -14.15 -3.74 0.27
N ILE A 87 -12.94 -3.32 0.62
CA ILE A 87 -11.74 -3.55 -0.17
C ILE A 87 -10.87 -4.55 0.59
N ASP A 88 -10.74 -5.74 0.02
CA ASP A 88 -9.84 -6.77 0.53
C ASP A 88 -8.43 -6.51 0.01
N THR A 89 -7.47 -6.22 0.91
CA THR A 89 -6.10 -5.82 0.54
C THR A 89 -5.13 -6.99 0.66
N PRO A 90 -4.13 -7.10 -0.24
CA PRO A 90 -3.09 -8.12 -0.10
C PRO A 90 -2.35 -8.01 1.24
N GLY A 91 -1.93 -9.15 1.77
CA GLY A 91 -1.10 -9.22 2.98
C GLY A 91 0.40 -9.34 2.71
N HIS A 92 0.81 -9.58 1.45
CA HIS A 92 2.21 -9.82 1.09
C HIS A 92 2.94 -8.52 0.75
N VAL A 93 4.17 -8.39 1.21
CA VAL A 93 5.00 -7.17 1.03
C VAL A 93 5.30 -6.83 -0.43
N ASP A 94 5.36 -7.81 -1.30
CA ASP A 94 5.58 -7.59 -2.74
C ASP A 94 4.41 -6.85 -3.41
N PHE A 95 3.24 -6.80 -2.73
CA PHE A 95 2.02 -6.10 -3.18
C PHE A 95 1.72 -4.83 -2.38
N THR A 96 2.73 -4.20 -1.82
CA THR A 96 2.58 -2.93 -1.06
C THR A 96 1.82 -1.85 -1.82
N VAL A 97 1.91 -1.85 -3.14
CA VAL A 97 1.17 -0.92 -4.02
C VAL A 97 -0.34 -1.10 -3.91
N GLU A 98 -0.82 -2.35 -3.83
CA GLU A 98 -2.25 -2.61 -3.66
C GLU A 98 -2.75 -2.12 -2.29
N VAL A 99 -1.91 -2.25 -1.26
CA VAL A 99 -2.22 -1.71 0.08
C VAL A 99 -2.22 -0.18 0.06
N GLU A 100 -1.25 0.46 -0.59
CA GLU A 100 -1.16 1.91 -0.74
C GLU A 100 -2.39 2.48 -1.46
N ARG A 101 -2.79 1.86 -2.57
CA ARG A 101 -4.01 2.23 -3.32
C ARG A 101 -5.25 2.15 -2.45
N SER A 102 -5.38 1.05 -1.72
CA SER A 102 -6.53 0.82 -0.85
C SER A 102 -6.57 1.87 0.26
N MET A 103 -5.48 2.07 0.98
CA MET A 103 -5.40 3.05 2.08
C MET A 103 -5.72 4.48 1.63
N ARG A 104 -5.40 4.83 0.39
CA ARG A 104 -5.68 6.17 -0.16
C ARG A 104 -7.18 6.42 -0.37
N VAL A 105 -7.96 5.40 -0.66
CA VAL A 105 -9.39 5.54 -1.01
C VAL A 105 -10.35 5.09 0.09
N LEU A 106 -9.84 4.45 1.14
CA LEU A 106 -10.63 4.03 2.29
C LEU A 106 -10.93 5.18 3.23
N ASP A 107 -12.10 5.10 3.86
CA ASP A 107 -12.47 5.99 4.95
C ASP A 107 -12.09 5.40 6.31
N GLY A 108 -12.10 4.06 6.41
CA GLY A 108 -11.71 3.33 7.61
C GLY A 108 -11.12 1.96 7.28
N ALA A 109 -10.49 1.32 8.24
CA ALA A 109 -9.88 0.01 8.06
C ALA A 109 -10.15 -0.94 9.22
N VAL A 110 -10.27 -2.23 8.91
CA VAL A 110 -10.24 -3.32 9.86
C VAL A 110 -8.89 -4.01 9.74
N MET A 111 -8.11 -3.96 10.81
CA MET A 111 -6.80 -4.59 10.90
C MET A 111 -6.97 -5.95 11.58
N VAL A 112 -6.77 -7.03 10.82
CA VAL A 112 -6.89 -8.40 11.32
C VAL A 112 -5.54 -8.89 11.81
N TYR A 113 -5.47 -9.27 13.07
CA TYR A 113 -4.28 -9.84 13.72
C TYR A 113 -4.53 -11.31 14.05
N CYS A 114 -3.46 -12.09 14.06
CA CYS A 114 -3.55 -13.47 14.52
C CYS A 114 -3.37 -13.54 16.05
N ALA A 115 -4.27 -14.20 16.76
CA ALA A 115 -4.17 -14.35 18.22
C ALA A 115 -2.92 -15.14 18.64
N VAL A 116 -2.35 -15.94 17.75
CA VAL A 116 -1.13 -16.72 17.96
C VAL A 116 0.10 -15.92 17.61
N GLY A 117 0.18 -15.40 16.36
CA GLY A 117 1.35 -14.65 15.86
C GLY A 117 1.42 -13.20 16.34
N GLY A 118 0.32 -12.61 16.77
CA GLY A 118 0.25 -11.21 17.21
C GLY A 118 0.58 -10.23 16.10
N VAL A 119 1.35 -9.19 16.42
CA VAL A 119 1.81 -8.18 15.47
C VAL A 119 3.06 -8.68 14.74
N GLN A 120 3.00 -8.70 13.42
CA GLN A 120 4.10 -9.11 12.53
C GLN A 120 4.63 -7.91 11.73
N PRO A 121 5.81 -7.99 11.08
CA PRO A 121 6.40 -6.88 10.32
C PRO A 121 5.48 -6.31 9.24
N GLN A 122 4.76 -7.19 8.55
CA GLN A 122 3.78 -6.77 7.56
C GLN A 122 2.65 -5.93 8.17
N SER A 123 2.24 -6.26 9.41
CA SER A 123 1.28 -5.44 10.16
C SER A 123 1.84 -4.04 10.44
N GLU A 124 3.14 -3.93 10.74
CA GLU A 124 3.81 -2.64 10.96
C GLU A 124 3.85 -1.78 9.70
N THR A 125 4.09 -2.41 8.55
CA THR A 125 4.11 -1.71 7.25
C THR A 125 2.73 -1.17 6.89
N VAL A 126 1.69 -2.01 6.98
CA VAL A 126 0.31 -1.59 6.73
C VAL A 126 -0.12 -0.51 7.74
N TRP A 127 0.30 -0.63 8.99
CA TRP A 127 0.05 0.36 10.02
C TRP A 127 0.67 1.72 9.71
N ARG A 128 1.91 1.76 9.21
CA ARG A 128 2.58 3.00 8.76
C ARG A 128 1.84 3.66 7.60
N GLN A 129 1.38 2.86 6.63
CA GLN A 129 0.58 3.36 5.51
C GLN A 129 -0.75 3.94 5.98
N ALA A 130 -1.45 3.26 6.90
CA ALA A 130 -2.67 3.77 7.48
C ALA A 130 -2.45 5.07 8.28
N ASN A 131 -1.31 5.23 8.95
CA ASN A 131 -0.92 6.48 9.61
C ASN A 131 -0.64 7.60 8.61
N LYS A 132 0.04 7.30 7.50
CA LYS A 132 0.32 8.25 6.41
C LYS A 132 -0.96 8.91 5.89
N TYR A 133 -1.99 8.12 5.66
CA TYR A 133 -3.28 8.58 5.16
C TYR A 133 -4.29 8.93 6.26
N LYS A 134 -3.89 8.87 7.53
CA LYS A 134 -4.75 9.14 8.69
C LYS A 134 -6.07 8.36 8.65
N VAL A 135 -5.99 7.07 8.30
CA VAL A 135 -7.14 6.19 8.20
C VAL A 135 -7.55 5.71 9.58
N PRO A 136 -8.76 6.06 10.08
CA PRO A 136 -9.32 5.49 11.29
C PRO A 136 -9.44 3.97 11.18
N ARG A 137 -9.15 3.27 12.26
CA ARG A 137 -9.12 1.80 12.21
C ARG A 137 -9.58 1.15 13.49
N LEU A 138 -10.11 -0.05 13.35
CA LEU A 138 -10.33 -0.98 14.44
C LEU A 138 -9.49 -2.25 14.23
N ALA A 139 -9.25 -2.98 15.29
CA ALA A 139 -8.49 -4.22 15.29
C ALA A 139 -9.41 -5.42 15.55
N PHE A 140 -9.19 -6.49 14.82
CA PHE A 140 -9.86 -7.77 15.01
C PHE A 140 -8.82 -8.86 15.24
N VAL A 141 -8.75 -9.37 16.46
CA VAL A 141 -7.83 -10.46 16.83
C VAL A 141 -8.52 -11.78 16.49
N ASN A 142 -8.11 -12.36 15.36
CA ASN A 142 -8.67 -13.55 14.77
C ASN A 142 -7.92 -14.83 15.22
N LYS A 143 -8.49 -15.99 14.94
CA LYS A 143 -7.92 -17.30 15.26
C LYS A 143 -7.81 -17.58 16.75
N MET A 144 -8.79 -17.12 17.52
CA MET A 144 -8.87 -17.41 18.96
C MET A 144 -9.03 -18.90 19.28
N ASP A 145 -9.41 -19.71 18.30
CA ASP A 145 -9.55 -21.16 18.37
C ASP A 145 -8.26 -21.95 18.20
N ARG A 146 -7.17 -21.28 17.84
CA ARG A 146 -5.88 -21.93 17.58
C ARG A 146 -5.06 -22.12 18.85
N GLN A 147 -4.28 -23.20 18.88
CA GLN A 147 -3.35 -23.44 19.99
C GLN A 147 -2.32 -22.30 20.12
N GLY A 148 -2.10 -21.81 21.31
CA GLY A 148 -1.26 -20.66 21.62
C GLY A 148 -1.96 -19.31 21.44
N ALA A 149 -3.27 -19.27 21.17
CA ALA A 149 -4.03 -18.03 21.04
C ALA A 149 -4.05 -17.23 22.34
N ASN A 150 -3.69 -15.95 22.28
CA ASN A 150 -3.70 -15.04 23.42
C ASN A 150 -4.08 -13.63 22.99
N PHE A 151 -5.30 -13.23 23.31
CA PHE A 151 -5.85 -11.90 23.01
C PHE A 151 -5.07 -10.76 23.65
N PHE A 152 -4.79 -10.88 24.94
CA PHE A 152 -4.15 -9.81 25.71
C PHE A 152 -2.70 -9.58 25.28
N ARG A 153 -1.99 -10.63 24.88
CA ARG A 153 -0.66 -10.54 24.27
C ARG A 153 -0.71 -9.75 22.96
N ALA A 154 -1.69 -10.00 22.10
CA ALA A 154 -1.85 -9.25 20.87
C ALA A 154 -2.12 -7.77 21.14
N VAL A 155 -2.97 -7.45 22.10
CA VAL A 155 -3.25 -6.07 22.54
C VAL A 155 -1.97 -5.39 23.06
N GLU A 156 -1.17 -6.06 23.86
CA GLU A 156 0.08 -5.50 24.37
C GLU A 156 1.12 -5.28 23.25
N GLN A 157 1.19 -6.16 22.28
CA GLN A 157 2.05 -5.98 21.13
C GLN A 157 1.60 -4.81 20.23
N MET A 158 0.31 -4.51 20.15
CA MET A 158 -0.16 -3.30 19.47
C MET A 158 0.38 -2.03 20.15
N LYS A 159 0.43 -2.00 21.48
CA LYS A 159 1.03 -0.88 22.23
C LYS A 159 2.53 -0.77 22.00
N THR A 160 3.24 -1.85 22.12
CA THR A 160 4.72 -1.87 22.14
C THR A 160 5.33 -1.77 20.73
N ARG A 161 4.80 -2.50 19.75
CA ARG A 161 5.35 -2.55 18.39
C ARG A 161 4.76 -1.49 17.46
N LEU A 162 3.45 -1.24 17.53
CA LEU A 162 2.77 -0.27 16.67
C LEU A 162 2.66 1.12 17.30
N ARG A 163 2.99 1.27 18.57
CA ARG A 163 2.74 2.49 19.37
C ARG A 163 1.28 2.93 19.27
N ALA A 164 0.38 1.95 19.19
CA ALA A 164 -1.05 2.14 19.13
C ALA A 164 -1.61 2.41 20.54
N ASN A 165 -2.85 2.89 20.57
CA ASN A 165 -3.66 3.01 21.78
C ASN A 165 -4.89 2.09 21.67
N PRO A 166 -4.71 0.76 21.81
CA PRO A 166 -5.79 -0.20 21.64
C PRO A 166 -6.75 -0.13 22.83
N VAL A 167 -8.04 -0.09 22.52
CA VAL A 167 -9.13 -0.10 23.51
C VAL A 167 -10.02 -1.30 23.24
N PRO A 168 -9.87 -2.42 23.97
CA PRO A 168 -10.78 -3.54 23.87
C PRO A 168 -12.21 -3.15 24.17
N VAL A 169 -13.11 -3.50 23.28
CA VAL A 169 -14.58 -3.33 23.45
C VAL A 169 -15.27 -4.66 23.68
N VAL A 170 -14.55 -5.76 23.48
CA VAL A 170 -14.90 -7.12 23.89
C VAL A 170 -13.71 -7.79 24.52
N VAL A 171 -13.94 -8.81 25.34
CA VAL A 171 -12.92 -9.75 25.81
C VAL A 171 -13.34 -11.18 25.48
N PRO A 172 -12.41 -12.11 25.22
CA PRO A 172 -12.76 -13.46 24.81
C PRO A 172 -13.31 -14.30 25.98
N ILE A 173 -14.20 -15.22 25.68
CA ILE A 173 -14.64 -16.29 26.58
C ILE A 173 -13.88 -17.55 26.20
N GLY A 174 -12.84 -17.86 26.99
CA GLY A 174 -11.91 -18.94 26.69
C GLY A 174 -10.91 -18.61 25.56
N ALA A 175 -10.06 -19.57 25.27
CA ALA A 175 -9.09 -19.52 24.17
C ALA A 175 -8.84 -20.94 23.68
N GLU A 176 -8.26 -21.09 22.49
CA GLU A 176 -7.98 -22.39 21.89
C GLU A 176 -9.28 -23.23 21.71
N ASP A 177 -9.25 -24.50 22.06
CA ASP A 177 -10.42 -25.39 21.97
C ASP A 177 -11.58 -24.97 22.90
N SER A 178 -11.29 -24.16 23.94
CA SER A 178 -12.29 -23.64 24.87
C SER A 178 -12.91 -22.30 24.45
N PHE A 179 -12.52 -21.74 23.30
CA PHE A 179 -13.06 -20.48 22.81
C PHE A 179 -14.55 -20.61 22.43
N GLN A 180 -15.42 -19.96 23.16
CA GLN A 180 -16.87 -20.06 23.01
C GLN A 180 -17.53 -18.84 22.38
N GLY A 181 -17.02 -17.66 22.69
CA GLY A 181 -17.57 -16.39 22.26
C GLY A 181 -16.85 -15.23 22.91
N VAL A 182 -17.55 -14.11 23.08
CA VAL A 182 -16.98 -12.88 23.64
C VAL A 182 -17.89 -12.29 24.70
N VAL A 183 -17.30 -11.53 25.63
CA VAL A 183 -18.04 -10.62 26.53
C VAL A 183 -18.06 -9.26 25.87
N ASP A 184 -19.23 -8.74 25.55
CA ASP A 184 -19.43 -7.37 25.10
C ASP A 184 -19.32 -6.41 26.31
N LEU A 185 -18.26 -5.63 26.36
CA LEU A 185 -17.99 -4.71 27.47
C LEU A 185 -18.95 -3.50 27.47
N LEU A 186 -19.57 -3.19 26.35
CA LEU A 186 -20.55 -2.11 26.27
C LEU A 186 -21.84 -2.51 27.00
N LYS A 187 -22.34 -3.71 26.76
CA LYS A 187 -23.58 -4.24 27.34
C LYS A 187 -23.37 -5.06 28.60
N MET A 188 -22.15 -5.44 28.89
CA MET A 188 -21.80 -6.39 29.96
C MET A 188 -22.59 -7.68 29.87
N GLN A 189 -22.59 -8.29 28.71
CA GLN A 189 -23.21 -9.57 28.41
C GLN A 189 -22.29 -10.45 27.56
N ALA A 190 -22.39 -11.75 27.75
CA ALA A 190 -21.73 -12.72 26.89
C ALA A 190 -22.50 -12.88 25.59
N ILE A 191 -21.79 -13.00 24.48
CA ILE A 191 -22.36 -13.34 23.15
C ILE A 191 -21.81 -14.70 22.76
N ILE A 192 -22.74 -15.65 22.60
CA ILE A 192 -22.41 -17.03 22.19
C ILE A 192 -23.07 -17.31 20.85
N TRP A 193 -22.28 -17.68 19.86
CA TRP A 193 -22.76 -18.05 18.52
C TRP A 193 -23.03 -19.56 18.44
N ASP A 194 -24.11 -19.92 17.74
CA ASP A 194 -24.47 -21.30 17.52
C ASP A 194 -23.71 -21.89 16.33
N GLU A 195 -22.85 -22.85 16.57
CA GLU A 195 -22.07 -23.54 15.55
C GLU A 195 -22.95 -24.35 14.58
N SER A 196 -24.09 -24.88 15.04
CA SER A 196 -24.99 -25.66 14.20
C SER A 196 -25.65 -24.87 13.08
N THR A 197 -25.76 -23.54 13.27
CA THR A 197 -26.27 -22.59 12.29
C THR A 197 -25.18 -21.85 11.55
N GLN A 198 -23.94 -22.29 11.66
CA GLN A 198 -22.78 -21.59 11.10
C GLN A 198 -22.66 -20.14 11.62
N GLY A 199 -23.04 -19.91 12.88
CA GLY A 199 -23.00 -18.61 13.52
C GLY A 199 -24.09 -17.62 13.09
N LEU A 200 -25.09 -18.05 12.32
CA LEU A 200 -26.23 -17.19 11.94
C LEU A 200 -27.09 -16.78 13.12
N THR A 201 -27.19 -17.68 14.11
CA THR A 201 -27.89 -17.41 15.37
C THR A 201 -26.91 -17.23 16.52
N PHE A 202 -27.28 -16.38 17.45
CA PHE A 202 -26.50 -16.09 18.64
C PHE A 202 -27.44 -15.82 19.84
N GLU A 203 -26.87 -15.95 21.02
CA GLU A 203 -27.58 -15.68 22.28
C GLU A 203 -26.78 -14.72 23.15
N TYR A 204 -27.46 -13.79 23.79
CA TYR A 204 -26.93 -13.04 24.91
C TYR A 204 -27.11 -13.85 26.19
N LYS A 205 -26.04 -14.00 26.96
CA LYS A 205 -26.02 -14.74 28.24
C LYS A 205 -25.35 -13.90 29.32
N ASP A 206 -25.55 -14.29 30.55
CA ASP A 206 -24.79 -13.72 31.65
C ASP A 206 -23.31 -14.02 31.51
N ILE A 207 -22.47 -13.11 31.97
CA ILE A 207 -21.01 -13.29 31.95
C ILE A 207 -20.66 -14.48 32.83
N PRO A 208 -19.80 -15.43 32.36
CA PRO A 208 -19.28 -16.51 33.20
C PRO A 208 -18.67 -15.96 34.50
N ALA A 209 -18.96 -16.61 35.61
CA ALA A 209 -18.60 -16.09 36.94
C ALA A 209 -17.09 -15.84 37.14
N ASP A 210 -16.25 -16.63 36.47
CA ASP A 210 -14.80 -16.52 36.46
C ASP A 210 -14.27 -15.36 35.58
N LEU A 211 -15.11 -14.75 34.74
CA LEU A 211 -14.76 -13.65 33.87
C LEU A 211 -15.36 -12.30 34.30
N VAL A 212 -16.19 -12.27 35.31
CA VAL A 212 -16.87 -11.02 35.76
C VAL A 212 -15.84 -9.95 36.16
N GLU A 213 -14.88 -10.30 37.00
CA GLU A 213 -13.84 -9.39 37.45
C GLU A 213 -12.99 -8.84 36.30
N LEU A 214 -12.57 -9.72 35.38
CA LEU A 214 -11.84 -9.33 34.15
C LEU A 214 -12.68 -8.40 33.27
N ALA A 215 -13.95 -8.69 33.08
CA ALA A 215 -14.85 -7.87 32.29
C ALA A 215 -15.06 -6.49 32.90
N GLU A 216 -15.20 -6.40 34.23
CA GLU A 216 -15.31 -5.14 34.95
C GLU A 216 -14.04 -4.29 34.83
N GLU A 217 -12.86 -4.90 34.96
CA GLU A 217 -11.57 -4.22 34.75
C GLU A 217 -11.47 -3.63 33.34
N TRP A 218 -11.70 -4.43 32.32
CA TRP A 218 -11.59 -3.96 30.92
C TRP A 218 -12.69 -2.99 30.54
N ARG A 219 -13.89 -3.12 31.10
CA ARG A 219 -14.94 -2.11 30.95
C ARG A 219 -14.49 -0.78 31.55
N GLY A 220 -13.86 -0.80 32.74
CA GLY A 220 -13.27 0.39 33.35
C GLY A 220 -12.28 1.10 32.42
N ASN A 221 -11.37 0.36 31.82
CA ASN A 221 -10.41 0.89 30.85
C ASN A 221 -11.10 1.48 29.61
N MET A 222 -12.15 0.84 29.11
CA MET A 222 -12.94 1.33 27.98
C MET A 222 -13.68 2.64 28.32
N ILE A 223 -14.28 2.73 29.50
CA ILE A 223 -14.99 3.92 29.97
C ILE A 223 -14.01 5.08 30.19
N GLU A 224 -12.84 4.83 30.77
CA GLU A 224 -11.77 5.82 30.92
C GLU A 224 -11.34 6.38 29.55
N ALA A 225 -11.08 5.52 28.59
CA ALA A 225 -10.77 5.93 27.23
C ALA A 225 -11.89 6.75 26.56
N ALA A 226 -13.16 6.43 26.84
CA ALA A 226 -14.30 7.21 26.37
C ALA A 226 -14.39 8.58 27.06
N ALA A 227 -14.15 8.62 28.37
CA ALA A 227 -14.18 9.86 29.15
C ALA A 227 -13.18 10.91 28.68
N GLU A 228 -12.02 10.47 28.20
CA GLU A 228 -10.96 11.35 27.64
C GLU A 228 -11.36 12.08 26.35
N ALA A 229 -12.52 11.77 25.75
CA ALA A 229 -12.95 12.40 24.51
C ALA A 229 -13.32 13.90 24.68
N THR A 230 -13.92 14.26 25.82
CA THR A 230 -14.33 15.63 26.14
C THR A 230 -14.17 15.94 27.62
N GLU A 231 -13.98 17.22 27.95
CA GLU A 231 -13.91 17.65 29.36
C GLU A 231 -15.21 17.32 30.13
N GLU A 232 -16.36 17.48 29.48
CA GLU A 232 -17.67 17.18 30.07
C GLU A 232 -17.79 15.69 30.48
N LEU A 233 -17.35 14.77 29.63
CA LEU A 233 -17.37 13.35 29.94
C LEU A 233 -16.34 12.99 31.00
N MET A 234 -15.19 13.64 31.01
CA MET A 234 -14.18 13.46 32.04
C MET A 234 -14.68 13.93 33.40
N ASP A 235 -15.32 15.09 33.49
CA ASP A 235 -15.92 15.61 34.72
C ASP A 235 -17.00 14.68 35.26
N LYS A 236 -17.86 14.15 34.38
CA LYS A 236 -18.88 13.17 34.69
C LYS A 236 -18.28 11.88 35.28
N TYR A 237 -17.23 11.37 34.61
CA TYR A 237 -16.52 10.17 35.03
C TYR A 237 -15.83 10.37 36.41
N LEU A 238 -15.11 11.47 36.58
CA LEU A 238 -14.43 11.80 37.87
C LEU A 238 -15.44 12.11 38.98
N GLY A 239 -16.61 12.61 38.64
CA GLY A 239 -17.73 12.81 39.56
C GLY A 239 -18.40 11.53 40.03
N GLY A 240 -18.02 10.38 39.47
CA GLY A 240 -18.62 9.07 39.78
C GLY A 240 -19.98 8.82 39.14
N GLU A 241 -20.36 9.61 38.15
CA GLU A 241 -21.57 9.39 37.37
C GLU A 241 -21.31 8.34 36.27
N GLU A 242 -22.30 7.47 36.03
CA GLU A 242 -22.22 6.48 34.96
C GLU A 242 -22.41 7.12 33.57
N LEU A 243 -21.54 6.76 32.63
CA LEU A 243 -21.69 7.06 31.22
C LEU A 243 -22.69 6.09 30.58
N THR A 244 -23.61 6.61 29.80
CA THR A 244 -24.57 5.79 29.06
C THR A 244 -23.88 5.05 27.90
N GLU A 245 -24.46 3.96 27.41
CA GLU A 245 -23.94 3.23 26.22
C GLU A 245 -23.78 4.18 25.02
N GLN A 246 -24.74 5.08 24.81
CA GLN A 246 -24.69 6.03 23.70
C GLN A 246 -23.54 7.04 23.85
N GLU A 247 -23.29 7.53 25.05
CA GLU A 247 -22.16 8.42 25.35
C GLU A 247 -20.82 7.70 25.13
N ILE A 248 -20.71 6.45 25.57
CA ILE A 248 -19.50 5.63 25.39
C ILE A 248 -19.24 5.42 23.89
N VAL A 249 -20.22 4.98 23.13
CA VAL A 249 -20.08 4.74 21.69
C VAL A 249 -19.71 6.02 20.95
N ALA A 250 -20.41 7.13 21.21
CA ALA A 250 -20.12 8.42 20.59
C ALA A 250 -18.71 8.93 20.91
N ALA A 251 -18.27 8.77 22.15
CA ALA A 251 -16.94 9.18 22.61
C ALA A 251 -15.84 8.34 21.98
N LEU A 252 -15.97 7.02 22.00
CA LEU A 252 -15.02 6.11 21.37
C LEU A 252 -14.98 6.33 19.85
N ARG A 253 -16.12 6.58 19.21
CA ARG A 253 -16.17 6.95 17.79
C ARG A 253 -15.38 8.23 17.52
N GLN A 254 -15.62 9.29 18.29
CA GLN A 254 -14.91 10.56 18.14
C GLN A 254 -13.39 10.37 18.18
N ARG A 255 -12.89 9.64 19.17
CA ARG A 255 -11.47 9.37 19.32
C ARG A 255 -10.89 8.43 18.25
N THR A 256 -11.69 7.46 17.79
CA THR A 256 -11.32 6.58 16.67
C THR A 256 -11.19 7.37 15.37
N LEU A 257 -12.14 8.26 15.07
CA LEU A 257 -12.09 9.14 13.90
C LEU A 257 -10.89 10.09 13.92
N ALA A 258 -10.48 10.52 15.10
CA ALA A 258 -9.26 11.31 15.30
C ALA A 258 -7.96 10.47 15.26
N CYS A 259 -8.05 9.15 15.07
CA CYS A 259 -6.93 8.20 15.11
C CYS A 259 -6.19 8.15 16.46
N GLU A 260 -6.81 8.59 17.55
CA GLU A 260 -6.23 8.59 18.90
C GLU A 260 -6.28 7.22 19.56
N ILE A 261 -7.34 6.46 19.30
CA ILE A 261 -7.54 5.11 19.81
C ILE A 261 -7.91 4.13 18.69
N GLN A 262 -7.77 2.85 18.97
CA GLN A 262 -8.20 1.77 18.10
C GLN A 262 -9.06 0.78 18.89
N PRO A 263 -10.37 0.71 18.62
CA PRO A 263 -11.22 -0.32 19.22
C PRO A 263 -10.74 -1.72 18.84
N VAL A 264 -10.67 -2.62 19.82
CA VAL A 264 -10.18 -4.00 19.61
C VAL A 264 -11.30 -4.99 19.89
N LEU A 265 -11.49 -5.89 18.96
CA LEU A 265 -12.40 -7.03 19.05
C LEU A 265 -11.63 -8.34 18.83
N CYS A 266 -12.26 -9.45 19.12
CA CYS A 266 -11.68 -10.76 18.86
C CYS A 266 -12.73 -11.75 18.36
N GLY A 267 -12.23 -12.85 17.80
CA GLY A 267 -13.08 -13.92 17.32
C GLY A 267 -12.31 -15.03 16.63
N SER A 268 -13.05 -15.90 15.98
CA SER A 268 -12.55 -16.90 15.06
C SER A 268 -13.45 -16.90 13.82
N ALA A 269 -12.94 -16.34 12.72
CA ALA A 269 -13.67 -16.35 11.45
C ALA A 269 -13.91 -17.79 10.97
N PHE A 270 -12.94 -18.68 11.15
CA PHE A 270 -13.06 -20.10 10.79
C PHE A 270 -14.17 -20.80 11.58
N LYS A 271 -14.30 -20.52 12.87
CA LYS A 271 -15.34 -21.07 13.76
C LYS A 271 -16.64 -20.25 13.74
N ASN A 272 -16.75 -19.26 12.87
CA ASN A 272 -17.97 -18.43 12.70
C ASN A 272 -18.35 -17.64 13.98
N LYS A 273 -17.37 -17.14 14.75
CA LYS A 273 -17.57 -16.44 16.00
C LYS A 273 -16.94 -15.05 15.97
N GLY A 274 -17.70 -14.03 16.30
CA GLY A 274 -17.20 -12.67 16.51
C GLY A 274 -17.24 -11.74 15.30
N VAL A 275 -17.40 -12.23 14.07
CA VAL A 275 -17.38 -11.42 12.84
C VAL A 275 -18.57 -10.46 12.78
N GLN A 276 -19.78 -10.90 13.16
CA GLN A 276 -20.95 -10.02 13.18
C GLN A 276 -20.79 -8.89 14.19
N ARG A 277 -20.21 -9.15 15.38
CA ARG A 277 -19.94 -8.10 16.37
C ARG A 277 -18.90 -7.08 15.83
N MET A 278 -17.93 -7.55 15.04
CA MET A 278 -17.00 -6.68 14.35
C MET A 278 -17.72 -5.80 13.31
N LEU A 279 -18.68 -6.32 12.55
CA LEU A 279 -19.50 -5.53 11.62
C LEU A 279 -20.32 -4.46 12.33
N ASP A 280 -20.86 -4.75 13.51
CA ASP A 280 -21.52 -3.76 14.35
C ASP A 280 -20.53 -2.67 14.77
N ALA A 281 -19.30 -3.03 15.17
CA ALA A 281 -18.25 -2.08 15.51
C ALA A 281 -17.83 -1.19 14.32
N VAL A 282 -17.87 -1.69 13.11
CA VAL A 282 -17.66 -0.86 11.90
C VAL A 282 -18.71 0.24 11.81
N VAL A 283 -19.97 -0.07 12.06
CA VAL A 283 -21.04 0.94 12.09
C VAL A 283 -20.85 1.92 13.24
N GLU A 284 -20.51 1.41 14.42
CA GLU A 284 -20.39 2.19 15.66
C GLU A 284 -19.19 3.16 15.64
N TYR A 285 -18.02 2.73 15.12
CA TYR A 285 -16.74 3.42 15.34
C TYR A 285 -16.06 3.94 14.08
N LEU A 286 -16.30 3.35 12.90
CA LEU A 286 -15.64 3.78 11.66
C LEU A 286 -16.44 4.87 10.93
N PRO A 287 -15.75 5.73 10.14
CA PRO A 287 -16.36 6.90 9.55
C PRO A 287 -17.26 6.59 8.36
N ALA A 288 -18.25 7.46 8.16
CA ALA A 288 -18.90 7.68 6.89
C ALA A 288 -18.06 8.64 6.03
N PRO A 289 -18.30 8.74 4.71
CA PRO A 289 -17.63 9.72 3.86
C PRO A 289 -17.78 11.18 4.32
N THR A 290 -18.84 11.48 5.05
CA THR A 290 -19.10 12.82 5.61
C THR A 290 -18.34 13.11 6.91
N ASP A 291 -17.80 12.10 7.56
CA ASP A 291 -17.05 12.24 8.83
C ASP A 291 -15.56 12.53 8.60
N ILE A 292 -15.08 12.33 7.37
CA ILE A 292 -13.69 12.61 7.00
C ILE A 292 -13.58 14.04 6.42
N PRO A 293 -12.38 14.67 6.51
CA PRO A 293 -12.18 15.98 5.91
C PRO A 293 -12.47 15.96 4.40
N PRO A 294 -12.92 17.09 3.82
CA PRO A 294 -13.05 17.23 2.37
C PRO A 294 -11.76 16.86 1.65
N VAL A 295 -11.88 16.15 0.53
CA VAL A 295 -10.71 15.73 -0.23
C VAL A 295 -9.94 16.94 -0.76
N ALA A 296 -8.65 16.95 -0.52
CA ALA A 296 -7.75 18.00 -0.99
C ALA A 296 -7.19 17.69 -2.38
N GLY A 297 -6.93 18.75 -3.15
CA GLY A 297 -6.30 18.67 -4.45
C GLY A 297 -5.77 20.02 -4.88
N GLU A 298 -5.26 20.07 -6.10
CA GLU A 298 -4.73 21.27 -6.72
C GLU A 298 -5.40 21.50 -8.07
N THR A 299 -5.71 22.75 -8.38
CA THR A 299 -6.13 23.10 -9.74
C THR A 299 -4.95 22.91 -10.72
N PRO A 300 -5.22 22.80 -12.03
CA PRO A 300 -4.12 22.75 -13.02
C PRO A 300 -3.17 23.97 -12.97
N LYS A 301 -3.58 25.04 -12.29
CA LYS A 301 -2.75 26.24 -12.05
C LYS A 301 -1.93 26.17 -10.76
N GLY A 302 -2.06 25.07 -9.97
CA GLY A 302 -1.35 24.88 -8.72
C GLY A 302 -2.01 25.52 -7.49
N GLU A 303 -3.26 25.97 -7.60
CA GLU A 303 -4.01 26.51 -6.47
C GLU A 303 -4.64 25.35 -5.66
N LYS A 304 -4.46 25.39 -4.34
CA LYS A 304 -5.05 24.39 -3.46
C LYS A 304 -6.57 24.54 -3.39
N GLU A 305 -7.26 23.45 -3.55
CA GLU A 305 -8.71 23.38 -3.51
C GLU A 305 -9.18 22.11 -2.79
N THR A 306 -10.38 22.15 -2.22
CA THR A 306 -11.02 20.99 -1.58
C THR A 306 -12.37 20.70 -2.21
N ARG A 307 -12.81 19.44 -2.13
CA ARG A 307 -14.14 18.99 -2.55
C ARG A 307 -14.83 18.33 -1.37
N GLU A 308 -16.04 18.80 -1.06
CA GLU A 308 -16.87 18.19 -0.03
C GLU A 308 -17.56 16.93 -0.54
N ALA A 309 -17.81 15.99 0.37
CA ALA A 309 -18.54 14.76 0.10
C ALA A 309 -20.04 15.06 -0.03
N SER A 310 -20.45 15.65 -1.15
CA SER A 310 -21.82 16.05 -1.46
C SER A 310 -22.17 15.76 -2.91
N ASP A 311 -23.40 15.32 -3.17
CA ASP A 311 -23.92 15.11 -4.52
C ASP A 311 -24.05 16.42 -5.31
N GLU A 312 -24.19 17.54 -4.62
CA GLU A 312 -24.35 18.87 -5.23
C GLU A 312 -23.02 19.53 -5.60
N ALA A 313 -21.92 19.02 -5.06
CA ALA A 313 -20.58 19.50 -5.40
C ALA A 313 -20.20 19.09 -6.82
N LYS A 314 -19.22 19.79 -7.40
CA LYS A 314 -18.65 19.42 -8.71
C LYS A 314 -18.01 18.05 -8.65
N PHE A 315 -18.24 17.24 -9.67
CA PHE A 315 -17.75 15.87 -9.73
C PHE A 315 -16.21 15.79 -9.63
N SER A 316 -15.76 14.92 -8.75
CA SER A 316 -14.36 14.49 -8.68
C SER A 316 -14.25 13.05 -8.19
N ALA A 317 -13.36 12.29 -8.81
CA ALA A 317 -13.10 10.90 -8.47
C ALA A 317 -11.63 10.56 -8.71
N LEU A 318 -11.15 9.57 -7.96
CA LEU A 318 -9.81 9.00 -8.13
C LEU A 318 -9.92 7.62 -8.77
N ALA A 319 -9.21 7.42 -9.88
CA ALA A 319 -9.02 6.11 -10.47
C ALA A 319 -7.93 5.38 -9.68
N PHE A 320 -8.31 4.46 -8.80
CA PHE A 320 -7.36 3.83 -7.89
C PHE A 320 -6.92 2.43 -8.31
N LYS A 321 -7.65 1.78 -9.22
CA LYS A 321 -7.32 0.45 -9.71
C LYS A 321 -7.80 0.25 -11.13
N LEU A 322 -6.96 -0.37 -11.96
CA LEU A 322 -7.32 -0.88 -13.28
C LEU A 322 -7.30 -2.40 -13.25
N MET A 323 -8.19 -3.02 -13.98
CA MET A 323 -8.26 -4.47 -14.14
C MET A 323 -8.68 -4.81 -15.57
N ASN A 324 -8.04 -5.78 -16.18
CA ASN A 324 -8.46 -6.31 -17.47
C ASN A 324 -9.42 -7.48 -17.27
N ASP A 325 -10.59 -7.36 -17.85
CA ASP A 325 -11.60 -8.37 -17.84
C ASP A 325 -11.75 -9.01 -19.22
N LYS A 326 -11.93 -10.33 -19.24
CA LYS A 326 -12.02 -11.10 -20.51
C LYS A 326 -13.24 -10.72 -21.37
N TYR A 327 -14.33 -10.24 -20.75
CA TYR A 327 -15.60 -10.00 -21.43
C TYR A 327 -15.87 -8.54 -21.73
N VAL A 328 -15.51 -7.65 -20.81
CA VAL A 328 -15.83 -6.21 -20.90
C VAL A 328 -14.61 -5.33 -21.19
N GLY A 329 -13.41 -5.92 -21.22
CA GLY A 329 -12.17 -5.19 -21.43
C GLY A 329 -11.67 -4.51 -20.16
N GLN A 330 -11.17 -3.30 -20.27
CA GLN A 330 -10.59 -2.57 -19.13
C GLN A 330 -11.69 -2.04 -18.20
N LEU A 331 -11.62 -2.44 -16.94
CA LEU A 331 -12.38 -1.90 -15.82
C LEU A 331 -11.51 -0.88 -15.06
N THR A 332 -12.01 0.31 -14.85
CA THR A 332 -11.36 1.34 -14.04
C THR A 332 -12.17 1.56 -12.76
N PHE A 333 -11.64 1.11 -11.64
CA PHE A 333 -12.27 1.35 -10.34
C PHE A 333 -12.03 2.79 -9.89
N ILE A 334 -13.12 3.46 -9.56
CA ILE A 334 -13.13 4.86 -9.13
C ILE A 334 -13.75 5.02 -7.75
N ARG A 335 -13.12 5.84 -6.92
CA ARG A 335 -13.72 6.39 -5.70
C ARG A 335 -14.25 7.78 -6.02
N VAL A 336 -15.57 7.96 -5.92
CA VAL A 336 -16.19 9.27 -6.09
C VAL A 336 -16.13 10.04 -4.78
N TYR A 337 -15.46 11.17 -4.79
CA TYR A 337 -15.34 12.05 -3.61
C TYR A 337 -16.42 13.12 -3.57
N SER A 338 -16.85 13.62 -4.71
CA SER A 338 -17.85 14.68 -4.82
C SER A 338 -18.68 14.55 -6.10
N GLY A 339 -19.90 15.05 -6.06
CA GLY A 339 -20.78 15.10 -7.21
C GLY A 339 -21.41 13.75 -7.59
N VAL A 340 -21.95 13.70 -8.78
CA VAL A 340 -22.64 12.54 -9.35
C VAL A 340 -22.07 12.27 -10.75
N LEU A 341 -21.79 11.02 -11.04
CA LEU A 341 -21.35 10.55 -12.35
C LEU A 341 -22.40 9.60 -12.91
N LYS A 342 -22.80 9.83 -14.16
CA LYS A 342 -23.77 9.00 -14.87
C LYS A 342 -23.10 8.24 -16.03
N SER A 343 -23.67 7.10 -16.34
CA SER A 343 -23.33 6.38 -17.57
C SER A 343 -23.52 7.27 -18.78
N GLY A 344 -22.55 7.33 -19.67
CA GLY A 344 -22.53 8.20 -20.85
C GLY A 344 -21.97 9.61 -20.64
N ASP A 345 -21.70 10.03 -19.42
CA ASP A 345 -21.12 11.35 -19.12
C ASP A 345 -19.70 11.49 -19.70
N SER A 346 -19.36 12.73 -20.00
CA SER A 346 -17.98 13.13 -20.34
C SER A 346 -17.32 13.76 -19.11
N VAL A 347 -16.09 13.36 -18.86
CA VAL A 347 -15.25 13.87 -17.78
C VAL A 347 -13.87 14.23 -18.32
N ILE A 348 -13.11 14.99 -17.56
CA ILE A 348 -11.71 15.28 -17.89
C ILE A 348 -10.78 14.46 -16.98
N ASN A 349 -9.75 13.86 -17.58
CA ASN A 349 -8.58 13.41 -16.85
C ASN A 349 -7.68 14.63 -16.62
N SER A 350 -7.74 15.18 -15.41
CA SER A 350 -7.07 16.45 -15.09
C SER A 350 -5.54 16.35 -15.07
N VAL A 351 -5.00 15.15 -14.90
CA VAL A 351 -3.54 14.92 -14.92
C VAL A 351 -2.98 15.00 -16.33
N LYS A 352 -3.69 14.44 -17.32
CA LYS A 352 -3.30 14.43 -18.74
C LYS A 352 -3.95 15.56 -19.54
N GLY A 353 -4.98 16.21 -19.02
CA GLY A 353 -5.77 17.20 -19.76
C GLY A 353 -6.63 16.60 -20.86
N THR A 354 -6.89 15.28 -20.84
CA THR A 354 -7.65 14.57 -21.87
C THR A 354 -9.10 14.37 -21.47
N ARG A 355 -9.98 14.44 -22.47
CA ARG A 355 -11.41 14.18 -22.30
C ARG A 355 -11.68 12.69 -22.39
N GLU A 356 -12.40 12.16 -21.40
CA GLU A 356 -12.81 10.77 -21.33
C GLU A 356 -14.35 10.65 -21.32
N ARG A 357 -14.86 9.60 -21.94
CA ARG A 357 -16.29 9.30 -21.92
C ARG A 357 -16.54 8.02 -21.15
N ILE A 358 -17.44 8.10 -20.19
CA ILE A 358 -17.92 6.94 -19.43
C ILE A 358 -18.84 6.11 -20.33
N GLY A 359 -18.48 4.88 -20.62
CA GLY A 359 -19.35 3.98 -21.37
C GLY A 359 -20.45 3.43 -20.47
N ARG A 360 -20.09 2.58 -19.53
CA ARG A 360 -20.99 1.98 -18.53
C ARG A 360 -20.39 2.09 -17.15
N LEU A 361 -21.25 2.08 -16.13
CA LEU A 361 -20.87 1.98 -14.73
C LEU A 361 -21.35 0.66 -14.16
N VAL A 362 -20.50 -0.02 -13.41
CA VAL A 362 -20.84 -1.29 -12.76
C VAL A 362 -20.45 -1.26 -11.29
N GLN A 363 -21.25 -1.93 -10.48
CA GLN A 363 -20.97 -2.19 -9.07
C GLN A 363 -20.70 -3.68 -8.90
N MET A 364 -19.64 -4.00 -8.18
CA MET A 364 -19.28 -5.39 -7.90
C MET A 364 -20.05 -5.89 -6.69
N LYS A 365 -20.71 -7.04 -6.83
CA LYS A 365 -21.45 -7.74 -5.77
C LYS A 365 -21.02 -9.20 -5.78
N ALA A 366 -20.09 -9.55 -4.91
CA ALA A 366 -19.49 -10.89 -4.91
C ALA A 366 -19.02 -11.27 -6.34
N ASP A 367 -19.56 -12.33 -6.92
CA ASP A 367 -19.24 -12.81 -8.27
C ASP A 367 -19.98 -12.06 -9.39
N ASP A 368 -20.97 -11.25 -9.02
CA ASP A 368 -21.86 -10.57 -9.97
C ASP A 368 -21.48 -9.12 -10.19
N ARG A 369 -21.63 -8.69 -11.44
CA ARG A 369 -21.51 -7.29 -11.87
C ARG A 369 -22.90 -6.73 -12.14
N THR A 370 -23.30 -5.76 -11.32
CA THR A 370 -24.57 -5.07 -11.52
C THR A 370 -24.31 -3.77 -12.24
N GLU A 371 -24.92 -3.58 -13.40
CA GLU A 371 -24.89 -2.30 -14.10
C GLU A 371 -25.70 -1.27 -13.33
N ILE A 372 -25.13 -0.08 -13.15
CA ILE A 372 -25.74 1.05 -12.47
C ILE A 372 -25.80 2.26 -13.40
N GLU A 373 -26.87 3.06 -13.27
CA GLU A 373 -27.04 4.26 -14.10
C GLU A 373 -26.15 5.42 -13.62
N GLU A 374 -25.91 5.51 -12.32
CA GLU A 374 -25.14 6.59 -11.70
C GLU A 374 -24.40 6.11 -10.46
N VAL A 375 -23.28 6.78 -10.17
CA VAL A 375 -22.51 6.65 -8.93
C VAL A 375 -22.37 8.04 -8.29
N ARG A 376 -22.46 8.11 -6.97
CA ARG A 376 -22.55 9.36 -6.22
C ARG A 376 -21.40 9.56 -5.25
N ALA A 377 -21.25 10.78 -4.74
CA ALA A 377 -20.25 11.11 -3.72
C ALA A 377 -20.22 10.08 -2.57
N GLY A 378 -19.04 9.66 -2.20
CA GLY A 378 -18.80 8.68 -1.13
C GLY A 378 -18.91 7.22 -1.57
N ASP A 379 -19.18 6.91 -2.83
CA ASP A 379 -19.33 5.55 -3.33
C ASP A 379 -18.13 5.10 -4.20
N ILE A 380 -18.06 3.81 -4.42
CA ILE A 380 -17.05 3.14 -5.26
C ILE A 380 -17.77 2.40 -6.38
N ALA A 381 -17.28 2.56 -7.61
CA ALA A 381 -17.80 1.85 -8.76
C ALA A 381 -16.67 1.56 -9.75
N ALA A 382 -16.94 0.72 -10.73
CA ALA A 382 -16.05 0.51 -11.87
C ALA A 382 -16.63 1.13 -13.14
N ALA A 383 -15.81 1.90 -13.85
CA ALA A 383 -16.15 2.51 -15.13
C ALA A 383 -15.58 1.65 -16.28
N ILE A 384 -16.40 1.47 -17.32
CA ILE A 384 -16.04 0.77 -18.55
C ILE A 384 -16.02 1.79 -19.69
N GLY A 385 -15.05 1.67 -20.58
CA GLY A 385 -14.95 2.49 -21.79
C GLY A 385 -13.96 3.64 -21.71
N LEU A 386 -13.26 3.81 -20.60
CA LEU A 386 -12.14 4.74 -20.49
C LEU A 386 -10.95 4.24 -21.30
N LYS A 387 -10.30 5.13 -22.06
CA LYS A 387 -9.25 4.75 -23.01
C LYS A 387 -7.84 5.03 -22.51
N ASP A 388 -7.65 6.16 -21.88
CA ASP A 388 -6.32 6.64 -21.48
C ASP A 388 -6.31 7.11 -20.02
N VAL A 389 -6.71 6.21 -19.11
CA VAL A 389 -6.64 6.42 -17.67
C VAL A 389 -5.67 5.42 -17.08
N THR A 390 -4.81 5.88 -16.20
CA THR A 390 -3.89 5.06 -15.41
C THR A 390 -4.21 5.17 -13.92
N THR A 391 -3.71 4.23 -13.14
CA THR A 391 -3.92 4.22 -11.69
C THR A 391 -3.33 5.49 -11.03
N GLY A 392 -4.11 6.11 -10.15
CA GLY A 392 -3.73 7.33 -9.43
C GLY A 392 -4.15 8.63 -10.12
N GLU A 393 -4.78 8.56 -11.30
CA GLU A 393 -5.27 9.75 -12.02
C GLU A 393 -6.65 10.19 -11.53
N THR A 394 -6.90 11.47 -11.67
CA THR A 394 -8.16 12.11 -11.27
C THR A 394 -9.09 12.28 -12.47
N LEU A 395 -10.35 11.88 -12.28
CA LEU A 395 -11.45 12.21 -13.17
C LEU A 395 -12.33 13.27 -12.53
N CYS A 396 -12.63 14.33 -13.23
CA CYS A 396 -13.43 15.43 -12.70
C CYS A 396 -14.32 16.10 -13.74
N ALA A 397 -15.20 16.99 -13.29
CA ALA A 397 -16.03 17.80 -14.16
C ALA A 397 -15.16 18.73 -15.03
N GLU A 398 -15.55 18.90 -16.29
CA GLU A 398 -14.78 19.71 -17.26
C GLU A 398 -14.72 21.19 -16.87
N ASP A 399 -15.74 21.70 -16.22
CA ASP A 399 -15.88 23.10 -15.78
C ASP A 399 -15.24 23.37 -14.41
N ALA A 400 -14.74 22.34 -13.73
CA ALA A 400 -14.12 22.45 -12.41
C ALA A 400 -12.94 21.46 -12.27
N PRO A 401 -11.86 21.63 -13.05
CA PRO A 401 -10.74 20.71 -13.02
C PRO A 401 -9.98 20.79 -11.70
N ILE A 402 -9.73 19.61 -11.12
CA ILE A 402 -8.92 19.42 -9.92
C ILE A 402 -8.04 18.19 -10.08
N ILE A 403 -6.83 18.25 -9.58
CA ILE A 403 -5.94 17.09 -9.44
C ILE A 403 -5.94 16.72 -7.97
N LEU A 404 -6.57 15.59 -7.61
CA LEU A 404 -6.56 15.09 -6.25
C LEU A 404 -5.15 14.66 -5.85
N GLU A 405 -4.87 14.66 -4.55
CA GLU A 405 -3.58 14.24 -4.02
C GLU A 405 -3.15 12.90 -4.63
N ARG A 406 -1.93 12.87 -5.18
CA ARG A 406 -1.40 11.72 -5.90
C ARG A 406 -1.02 10.60 -4.94
N MET A 407 -1.15 9.38 -5.42
CA MET A 407 -0.54 8.22 -4.76
C MET A 407 0.96 8.21 -5.03
N GLU A 408 1.74 7.91 -4.01
CA GLU A 408 3.17 7.64 -4.14
C GLU A 408 3.37 6.13 -4.27
N PHE A 409 4.03 5.72 -5.32
CA PHE A 409 4.33 4.31 -5.55
C PHE A 409 5.81 4.04 -5.29
N PRO A 410 6.15 2.92 -4.61
CA PRO A 410 7.53 2.55 -4.38
C PRO A 410 8.24 2.23 -5.69
N GLU A 411 9.53 2.56 -5.76
CA GLU A 411 10.35 2.19 -6.89
C GLU A 411 10.70 0.69 -6.86
N PRO A 412 10.70 0.02 -8.02
CA PRO A 412 11.10 -1.37 -8.10
C PRO A 412 12.52 -1.62 -7.59
N VAL A 413 12.74 -2.74 -6.95
CA VAL A 413 14.03 -3.10 -6.34
C VAL A 413 14.76 -4.27 -7.02
N ILE A 414 14.03 -5.07 -7.82
CA ILE A 414 14.63 -6.13 -8.64
C ILE A 414 14.19 -6.00 -10.10
N HIS A 415 14.98 -6.58 -11.00
CA HIS A 415 14.63 -6.70 -12.40
C HIS A 415 15.09 -8.02 -13.01
N VAL A 416 14.39 -8.40 -14.06
CA VAL A 416 14.57 -9.67 -14.78
C VAL A 416 14.46 -9.41 -16.26
N ALA A 417 15.34 -10.02 -17.05
CA ALA A 417 15.20 -10.05 -18.50
C ALA A 417 14.14 -11.09 -18.90
N VAL A 418 13.25 -10.72 -19.80
CA VAL A 418 12.24 -11.62 -20.37
C VAL A 418 12.35 -11.66 -21.87
N GLU A 419 12.30 -12.86 -22.44
CA GLU A 419 12.38 -13.09 -23.87
C GLU A 419 11.21 -13.97 -24.31
N PRO A 420 10.48 -13.62 -25.38
CA PRO A 420 9.41 -14.47 -25.89
C PRO A 420 9.99 -15.78 -26.43
N LYS A 421 9.32 -16.90 -26.19
CA LYS A 421 9.77 -18.22 -26.71
C LYS A 421 9.68 -18.30 -28.23
N THR A 422 8.78 -17.56 -28.84
CA THR A 422 8.59 -17.54 -30.31
C THR A 422 8.54 -16.11 -30.83
N LYS A 423 8.90 -15.90 -32.12
CA LYS A 423 8.78 -14.57 -32.75
C LYS A 423 7.32 -14.07 -32.80
N ALA A 424 6.35 -14.97 -32.90
CA ALA A 424 4.92 -14.64 -32.89
C ALA A 424 4.45 -14.09 -31.54
N ASP A 425 5.14 -14.47 -30.45
CA ASP A 425 4.81 -14.00 -29.10
C ASP A 425 5.41 -12.64 -28.76
N GLN A 426 6.34 -12.12 -29.58
CA GLN A 426 7.02 -10.85 -29.28
C GLN A 426 6.04 -9.66 -29.26
N GLU A 427 5.15 -9.56 -30.23
CA GLU A 427 4.15 -8.51 -30.30
C GLU A 427 3.12 -8.66 -29.16
N LYS A 428 2.66 -9.89 -28.95
CA LYS A 428 1.73 -10.21 -27.85
C LYS A 428 2.34 -9.92 -26.48
N MET A 429 3.63 -10.22 -26.29
CA MET A 429 4.36 -9.92 -25.06
C MET A 429 4.40 -8.41 -24.80
N GLY A 430 4.70 -7.60 -25.80
CA GLY A 430 4.69 -6.15 -25.68
C GLY A 430 3.32 -5.61 -25.26
N ILE A 431 2.24 -6.12 -25.86
CA ILE A 431 0.86 -5.75 -25.50
C ILE A 431 0.54 -6.18 -24.06
N ALA A 432 0.87 -7.41 -23.68
CA ALA A 432 0.62 -7.94 -22.36
C ALA A 432 1.35 -7.12 -21.26
N LEU A 433 2.65 -6.90 -21.47
CA LEU A 433 3.47 -6.14 -20.52
C LEU A 433 3.00 -4.69 -20.36
N ASN A 434 2.62 -4.02 -21.45
CA ASN A 434 2.06 -2.67 -21.41
C ASN A 434 0.73 -2.60 -20.64
N ARG A 435 -0.13 -3.60 -20.80
CA ARG A 435 -1.40 -3.67 -20.05
C ARG A 435 -1.13 -3.90 -18.57
N LEU A 436 -0.25 -4.83 -18.21
CA LEU A 436 0.13 -5.10 -16.83
C LEU A 436 0.79 -3.89 -16.16
N ALA A 437 1.64 -3.15 -16.88
CA ALA A 437 2.25 -1.93 -16.38
C ALA A 437 1.24 -0.77 -16.15
N LYS A 438 0.14 -0.74 -16.89
CA LYS A 438 -0.96 0.20 -16.63
C LYS A 438 -1.75 -0.15 -15.37
N GLU A 439 -1.90 -1.45 -15.09
CA GLU A 439 -2.56 -1.93 -13.89
C GLU A 439 -1.74 -1.70 -12.63
N ASP A 440 -0.43 -1.93 -12.72
CA ASP A 440 0.49 -1.89 -11.58
C ASP A 440 1.61 -0.86 -11.77
N PRO A 441 1.53 0.31 -11.12
CA PRO A 441 2.54 1.36 -11.21
C PRO A 441 3.90 1.01 -10.62
N SER A 442 4.01 -0.03 -9.78
CA SER A 442 5.29 -0.53 -9.27
C SER A 442 5.96 -1.51 -10.22
N PHE A 443 5.24 -1.95 -11.24
CA PHE A 443 5.77 -2.79 -12.30
C PHE A 443 6.22 -1.92 -13.47
N ARG A 444 7.47 -2.06 -13.88
CA ARG A 444 8.04 -1.29 -14.99
C ARG A 444 8.60 -2.19 -16.07
N VAL A 445 8.48 -1.72 -17.30
CA VAL A 445 8.99 -2.40 -18.49
C VAL A 445 9.91 -1.44 -19.24
N ARG A 446 11.09 -1.89 -19.59
CA ARG A 446 12.03 -1.14 -20.44
C ARG A 446 12.71 -2.09 -21.42
N THR A 447 13.14 -1.55 -22.53
CA THR A 447 14.04 -2.26 -23.45
C THR A 447 15.46 -1.81 -23.16
N ASP A 448 16.35 -2.74 -22.96
CA ASP A 448 17.79 -2.46 -22.83
C ASP A 448 18.35 -2.13 -24.22
N GLU A 449 18.92 -0.94 -24.37
CA GLU A 449 19.39 -0.44 -25.67
C GLU A 449 20.64 -1.19 -26.17
N GLU A 450 21.44 -1.73 -25.25
CA GLU A 450 22.67 -2.45 -25.62
C GLU A 450 22.39 -3.90 -26.00
N SER A 451 21.59 -4.60 -25.20
CA SER A 451 21.29 -6.02 -25.41
C SER A 451 20.04 -6.26 -26.26
N GLY A 452 19.17 -5.25 -26.42
CA GLY A 452 17.86 -5.38 -27.06
C GLY A 452 16.85 -6.22 -26.26
N GLN A 453 17.18 -6.62 -25.05
CA GLN A 453 16.33 -7.42 -24.19
C GLN A 453 15.22 -6.58 -23.55
N THR A 454 14.07 -7.19 -23.32
CA THR A 454 13.01 -6.61 -22.51
C THR A 454 13.28 -6.89 -21.05
N ILE A 455 13.43 -5.82 -20.25
CA ILE A 455 13.65 -5.88 -18.81
C ILE A 455 12.35 -5.52 -18.11
N ILE A 456 11.89 -6.39 -17.22
CA ILE A 456 10.79 -6.12 -16.29
C ILE A 456 11.33 -5.90 -14.88
N SER A 457 10.73 -4.96 -14.16
CA SER A 457 11.17 -4.56 -12.82
C SER A 457 9.98 -4.58 -11.85
N GLY A 458 10.21 -5.01 -10.62
CA GLY A 458 9.17 -5.15 -9.61
C GLY A 458 9.69 -5.10 -8.17
N MET A 459 8.80 -5.32 -7.22
CA MET A 459 9.06 -5.19 -5.79
C MET A 459 9.71 -6.43 -5.15
N GLY A 460 9.64 -7.59 -5.81
CA GLY A 460 10.20 -8.83 -5.31
C GLY A 460 10.10 -9.97 -6.33
N GLU A 461 10.71 -11.10 -6.02
CA GLU A 461 10.70 -12.28 -6.89
C GLU A 461 9.28 -12.78 -7.14
N LEU A 462 8.47 -12.88 -6.08
CA LEU A 462 7.07 -13.33 -6.19
C LEU A 462 6.25 -12.39 -7.06
N HIS A 463 6.45 -11.07 -6.95
CA HIS A 463 5.77 -10.10 -7.78
C HIS A 463 6.05 -10.36 -9.28
N LEU A 464 7.31 -10.49 -9.67
CA LEU A 464 7.69 -10.74 -11.06
C LEU A 464 7.25 -12.12 -11.56
N GLU A 465 7.30 -13.14 -10.70
CA GLU A 465 6.80 -14.49 -11.01
C GLU A 465 5.30 -14.47 -11.34
N ILE A 466 4.51 -13.75 -10.55
CA ILE A 466 3.08 -13.58 -10.79
C ILE A 466 2.81 -12.85 -12.10
N ILE A 467 3.56 -11.79 -12.40
CA ILE A 467 3.44 -11.06 -13.67
C ILE A 467 3.71 -11.98 -14.87
N VAL A 468 4.76 -12.78 -14.81
CA VAL A 468 5.11 -13.74 -15.88
C VAL A 468 4.04 -14.81 -16.04
N ASP A 469 3.50 -15.33 -14.94
CA ASP A 469 2.43 -16.31 -14.97
C ASP A 469 1.11 -15.71 -15.50
N ARG A 470 0.81 -14.45 -15.17
CA ARG A 470 -0.32 -13.72 -15.76
C ARG A 470 -0.17 -13.53 -17.28
N MET A 471 1.04 -13.23 -17.76
CA MET A 471 1.28 -13.17 -19.22
C MET A 471 0.88 -14.48 -19.90
N LYS A 472 1.23 -15.62 -19.29
CA LYS A 472 0.89 -16.94 -19.82
C LYS A 472 -0.62 -17.22 -19.76
N ARG A 473 -1.24 -17.04 -18.61
CA ARG A 473 -2.66 -17.40 -18.38
C ARG A 473 -3.64 -16.45 -19.07
N GLU A 474 -3.42 -15.15 -18.97
CA GLU A 474 -4.36 -14.14 -19.43
C GLU A 474 -4.14 -13.78 -20.91
N PHE A 475 -2.88 -13.80 -21.38
CA PHE A 475 -2.52 -13.34 -22.71
C PHE A 475 -2.00 -14.45 -23.63
N GLY A 476 -1.82 -15.65 -23.10
CA GLY A 476 -1.31 -16.80 -23.87
C GLY A 476 0.12 -16.63 -24.37
N VAL A 477 0.94 -15.87 -23.63
CA VAL A 477 2.34 -15.58 -23.97
C VAL A 477 3.28 -16.33 -23.05
N GLU A 478 4.14 -17.18 -23.60
CA GLU A 478 5.23 -17.82 -22.86
C GLU A 478 6.55 -17.09 -23.09
N ALA A 479 7.27 -16.83 -22.00
CA ALA A 479 8.55 -16.16 -22.02
C ALA A 479 9.63 -16.98 -21.28
N ASN A 480 10.86 -16.85 -21.72
CA ASN A 480 12.03 -17.25 -20.95
C ASN A 480 12.41 -16.14 -20.00
N VAL A 481 12.66 -16.49 -18.76
CA VAL A 481 12.97 -15.54 -17.67
C VAL A 481 14.43 -15.72 -17.26
N GLY A 482 15.19 -14.64 -17.28
CA GLY A 482 16.58 -14.63 -16.81
C GLY A 482 16.68 -14.66 -15.28
N ALA A 483 17.90 -14.68 -14.76
CA ALA A 483 18.14 -14.60 -13.32
C ALA A 483 17.79 -13.22 -12.77
N PRO A 484 17.21 -13.13 -11.56
CA PRO A 484 16.93 -11.85 -10.90
C PRO A 484 18.21 -11.03 -10.70
N GLN A 485 18.10 -9.74 -10.93
CA GLN A 485 19.18 -8.79 -10.72
C GLN A 485 18.71 -7.66 -9.79
N VAL A 486 19.65 -7.18 -8.98
CA VAL A 486 19.40 -6.10 -8.03
C VAL A 486 19.39 -4.75 -8.75
N ALA A 487 18.42 -3.90 -8.43
CA ALA A 487 18.37 -2.53 -8.89
C ALA A 487 19.26 -1.65 -8.00
N TYR A 488 20.53 -1.55 -8.33
CA TYR A 488 21.47 -0.65 -7.65
C TYR A 488 21.16 0.82 -7.98
N ARG A 489 21.71 1.74 -7.17
CA ARG A 489 21.68 3.18 -7.37
C ARG A 489 23.10 3.74 -7.20
N GLU A 490 23.28 4.98 -7.61
CA GLU A 490 24.52 5.70 -7.40
C GLU A 490 24.25 7.03 -6.68
N THR A 491 25.24 7.54 -5.96
CA THR A 491 25.18 8.82 -5.27
C THR A 491 26.55 9.44 -5.15
N ILE A 492 26.64 10.60 -4.52
CA ILE A 492 27.88 11.32 -4.22
C ILE A 492 28.08 11.44 -2.71
N ARG A 493 29.34 11.53 -2.28
CA ARG A 493 29.71 11.64 -0.86
C ARG A 493 30.16 13.05 -0.47
N LYS A 494 30.57 13.86 -1.45
CA LYS A 494 31.20 15.17 -1.22
C LYS A 494 30.51 16.27 -2.00
N GLU A 495 30.53 17.44 -1.42
CA GLU A 495 30.24 18.67 -2.14
C GLU A 495 31.36 19.02 -3.10
N VAL A 496 31.03 19.38 -4.34
CA VAL A 496 32.00 19.77 -5.37
C VAL A 496 31.41 20.88 -6.25
N GLU A 497 32.31 21.66 -6.82
CA GLU A 497 32.00 22.59 -7.91
C GLU A 497 32.51 22.01 -9.23
N SER A 498 31.71 22.08 -10.27
CA SER A 498 32.03 21.57 -11.61
C SER A 498 31.62 22.58 -12.66
N GLU A 499 32.49 22.72 -13.65
CA GLU A 499 32.33 23.66 -14.77
C GLU A 499 32.46 22.89 -16.08
N ALA A 500 31.59 23.17 -17.05
CA ALA A 500 31.74 22.65 -18.40
C ALA A 500 31.32 23.66 -19.46
N LYS A 501 32.03 23.63 -20.57
CA LYS A 501 31.73 24.40 -21.77
C LYS A 501 31.51 23.45 -22.94
N HIS A 502 30.35 23.56 -23.56
CA HIS A 502 30.07 22.88 -24.82
C HIS A 502 30.27 23.91 -25.96
N VAL A 503 31.34 23.76 -26.72
CA VAL A 503 31.65 24.63 -27.85
C VAL A 503 31.85 23.74 -29.09
N LYS A 504 31.04 23.96 -30.13
CA LYS A 504 31.17 23.29 -31.41
C LYS A 504 31.07 24.33 -32.53
N GLN A 505 32.11 24.44 -33.36
CA GLN A 505 32.12 25.24 -34.57
C GLN A 505 32.23 24.32 -35.79
N SER A 506 31.22 24.31 -36.63
CA SER A 506 31.24 23.59 -37.89
C SER A 506 30.56 24.43 -38.95
N GLY A 507 31.30 25.12 -39.77
CA GLY A 507 30.91 25.76 -41.06
C GLY A 507 29.52 26.42 -41.16
N GLY A 508 28.98 26.99 -40.10
CA GLY A 508 27.65 27.61 -40.03
C GLY A 508 27.38 28.11 -38.61
N LYS A 509 26.12 28.07 -38.13
CA LYS A 509 25.76 28.42 -36.77
C LYS A 509 26.43 27.47 -35.80
N GLY A 510 27.26 27.98 -34.88
CA GLY A 510 27.96 27.23 -33.86
C GLY A 510 27.02 26.75 -32.73
N GLN A 511 27.61 26.07 -31.77
CA GLN A 511 26.94 25.69 -30.50
C GLN A 511 27.79 26.22 -29.34
N TYR A 512 27.18 26.91 -28.39
CA TYR A 512 27.84 27.42 -27.20
C TYR A 512 26.93 27.27 -25.99
N GLY A 513 27.43 26.60 -24.96
CA GLY A 513 26.80 26.52 -23.65
C GLY A 513 27.88 26.43 -22.57
N HIS A 514 27.80 27.23 -21.53
CA HIS A 514 28.73 27.21 -20.43
C HIS A 514 27.97 27.28 -19.10
N VAL A 515 28.25 26.34 -18.24
CA VAL A 515 27.59 26.21 -16.93
C VAL A 515 28.63 25.93 -15.84
N VAL A 516 28.39 26.50 -14.67
CA VAL A 516 29.09 26.18 -13.43
C VAL A 516 28.01 25.74 -12.44
N ILE A 517 28.17 24.50 -11.91
CA ILE A 517 27.25 23.90 -10.96
C ILE A 517 27.97 23.54 -9.67
N LYS A 518 27.25 23.65 -8.57
CA LYS A 518 27.64 23.12 -7.27
C LYS A 518 26.78 21.91 -6.94
N MET A 519 27.42 20.79 -6.69
CA MET A 519 26.75 19.52 -6.37
C MET A 519 26.98 19.18 -4.91
N GLU A 520 25.93 18.82 -4.22
CA GLU A 520 26.01 18.39 -2.82
C GLU A 520 25.16 17.14 -2.57
N PRO A 521 25.58 16.25 -1.65
CA PRO A 521 24.76 15.12 -1.26
C PRO A 521 23.54 15.58 -0.48
N MET A 522 22.42 14.87 -0.65
CA MET A 522 21.18 15.05 0.10
C MET A 522 21.02 13.95 1.12
N GLU A 523 20.11 14.18 2.08
CA GLU A 523 19.70 13.13 3.02
C GLU A 523 19.10 11.93 2.27
N PRO A 524 19.52 10.69 2.63
CA PRO A 524 19.03 9.48 1.99
C PRO A 524 17.50 9.33 2.10
N GLY A 525 16.86 8.94 0.99
CA GLY A 525 15.42 8.68 0.96
C GLY A 525 14.54 9.92 0.87
N GLY A 526 15.11 11.10 0.60
CA GLY A 526 14.38 12.34 0.34
C GLY A 526 13.87 12.45 -1.11
N ALA A 527 13.86 13.66 -1.65
CA ALA A 527 13.37 13.95 -3.00
C ALA A 527 14.18 13.32 -4.15
N GLY A 528 15.27 12.63 -3.84
CA GLY A 528 16.18 11.98 -4.79
C GLY A 528 17.03 12.95 -5.63
N TYR A 529 16.44 13.99 -6.14
CA TYR A 529 17.11 15.02 -6.92
C TYR A 529 16.45 16.39 -6.70
N GLU A 530 17.27 17.41 -6.52
CA GLU A 530 16.83 18.80 -6.41
C GLU A 530 17.71 19.71 -7.27
N PHE A 531 17.07 20.58 -8.04
CA PHE A 531 17.73 21.61 -8.84
C PHE A 531 17.39 22.98 -8.28
N ILE A 532 18.42 23.80 -8.04
CA ILE A 532 18.28 25.18 -7.53
C ILE A 532 18.94 26.14 -8.50
N ASP A 533 18.17 27.12 -8.97
CA ASP A 533 18.66 28.22 -9.77
C ASP A 533 19.20 29.32 -8.87
N GLU A 534 20.50 29.56 -8.90
CA GLU A 534 21.20 30.64 -8.20
C GLU A 534 21.83 31.67 -9.16
N ILE A 535 21.41 31.67 -10.43
CA ILE A 535 21.95 32.61 -11.42
C ILE A 535 21.63 34.06 -11.06
N LYS A 536 22.67 34.89 -11.07
CA LYS A 536 22.58 36.31 -10.82
C LYS A 536 23.08 37.09 -12.04
N GLY A 537 22.51 38.25 -12.29
CA GLY A 537 22.94 39.15 -13.35
C GLY A 537 22.68 38.69 -14.79
N GLY A 538 21.86 37.66 -14.98
CA GLY A 538 21.46 37.17 -16.32
C GLY A 538 22.60 36.54 -17.13
N VAL A 539 23.64 36.05 -16.47
CA VAL A 539 24.81 35.40 -17.13
C VAL A 539 24.41 34.16 -17.93
N ILE A 540 23.30 33.53 -17.57
CA ILE A 540 22.57 32.55 -18.39
C ILE A 540 21.17 33.10 -18.60
N PRO A 541 20.71 33.30 -19.85
CA PRO A 541 19.33 33.69 -20.12
C PRO A 541 18.32 32.72 -19.47
N ARG A 542 17.24 33.28 -18.92
CA ARG A 542 16.21 32.49 -18.19
C ARG A 542 15.62 31.35 -19.00
N GLU A 543 15.54 31.53 -20.31
CA GLU A 543 15.04 30.50 -21.25
C GLU A 543 15.90 29.23 -21.32
N PHE A 544 17.19 29.32 -20.95
CA PHE A 544 18.13 28.18 -20.98
C PHE A 544 18.29 27.48 -19.62
N ILE A 545 17.80 28.08 -18.53
CA ILE A 545 17.89 27.47 -17.19
C ILE A 545 17.11 26.14 -17.11
N PRO A 546 15.87 26.02 -17.64
CA PRO A 546 15.18 24.73 -17.72
C PRO A 546 15.93 23.68 -18.54
N SER A 547 16.68 24.12 -19.56
CA SER A 547 17.50 23.21 -20.38
C SER A 547 18.69 22.66 -19.60
N CYS A 548 19.27 23.42 -18.67
CA CYS A 548 20.31 22.94 -17.77
C CYS A 548 19.75 21.86 -16.83
N ASP A 549 18.59 22.08 -16.22
CA ASP A 549 17.92 21.07 -15.38
C ASP A 549 17.58 19.81 -16.17
N LYS A 550 17.04 19.96 -17.36
CA LYS A 550 16.75 18.83 -18.25
C LYS A 550 17.99 18.02 -18.59
N GLY A 551 19.09 18.66 -18.96
CA GLY A 551 20.36 17.99 -19.27
C GLY A 551 20.92 17.18 -18.11
N ILE A 552 20.76 17.70 -16.88
CA ILE A 552 21.13 16.97 -15.66
C ILE A 552 20.18 15.78 -15.42
N ARG A 553 18.87 16.00 -15.51
CA ARG A 553 17.86 14.93 -15.32
C ARG A 553 18.05 13.78 -16.28
N ASP A 554 18.31 14.06 -17.54
CA ASP A 554 18.60 13.04 -18.55
C ASP A 554 19.87 12.25 -18.21
N THR A 555 20.84 12.87 -17.55
CA THR A 555 22.08 12.25 -17.11
C THR A 555 21.93 11.39 -15.84
N LEU A 556 20.95 11.71 -14.97
CA LEU A 556 20.71 10.97 -13.73
C LEU A 556 20.39 9.51 -13.96
N SER A 557 19.78 9.14 -15.07
CA SER A 557 19.41 7.75 -15.38
C SER A 557 20.60 6.84 -15.62
N ASN A 558 21.77 7.39 -15.90
CA ASN A 558 22.96 6.62 -16.26
C ASN A 558 24.22 7.18 -15.53
N GLY A 559 24.46 6.68 -14.32
CA GLY A 559 25.57 7.08 -13.47
C GLY A 559 26.94 6.62 -13.98
N ILE A 560 27.99 7.13 -13.36
CA ILE A 560 29.37 6.93 -13.82
C ILE A 560 30.11 5.74 -13.19
N VAL A 561 29.59 5.18 -12.09
CA VAL A 561 30.24 4.04 -11.38
C VAL A 561 30.00 2.75 -12.16
N ALA A 562 28.73 2.40 -12.36
CA ALA A 562 28.31 1.21 -13.06
C ALA A 562 27.09 1.45 -13.97
N GLY A 563 26.72 2.71 -14.23
CA GLY A 563 25.61 3.08 -15.10
C GLY A 563 24.23 2.92 -14.45
N TYR A 564 24.14 2.92 -13.13
CA TYR A 564 22.86 2.90 -12.42
C TYR A 564 22.33 4.30 -12.17
N PRO A 565 21.01 4.47 -11.97
CA PRO A 565 20.43 5.78 -11.69
C PRO A 565 21.06 6.47 -10.48
N VAL A 566 21.29 7.78 -10.61
CA VAL A 566 21.85 8.61 -9.54
C VAL A 566 20.73 9.19 -8.70
N VAL A 567 20.85 9.13 -7.38
CA VAL A 567 19.90 9.63 -6.39
C VAL A 567 20.58 10.46 -5.31
N ASP A 568 19.79 11.20 -4.55
CA ASP A 568 20.23 11.98 -3.37
C ASP A 568 21.30 13.02 -3.70
N VAL A 569 21.10 13.74 -4.80
CA VAL A 569 21.99 14.80 -5.26
C VAL A 569 21.23 16.12 -5.44
N ARG A 570 21.74 17.19 -4.83
CA ARG A 570 21.28 18.56 -5.06
C ARG A 570 22.26 19.26 -5.97
N VAL A 571 21.74 19.93 -6.99
CA VAL A 571 22.54 20.71 -7.94
C VAL A 571 22.10 22.16 -7.89
N ARG A 572 23.06 23.06 -7.65
CA ARG A 572 22.89 24.51 -7.72
C ARG A 572 23.55 25.01 -8.97
N LEU A 573 22.80 25.67 -9.84
CA LEU A 573 23.34 26.38 -11.01
C LEU A 573 23.77 27.74 -10.56
N THR A 574 25.08 27.97 -10.43
CA THR A 574 25.64 29.17 -9.78
C THR A 574 26.13 30.22 -10.76
N PHE A 575 26.68 29.81 -11.91
CA PHE A 575 27.25 30.68 -12.91
C PHE A 575 27.22 30.03 -14.30
N GLY A 576 27.52 30.82 -15.31
CA GLY A 576 27.69 30.40 -16.69
C GLY A 576 27.93 31.59 -17.61
N SER A 577 27.94 31.32 -18.89
CA SER A 577 27.97 32.35 -19.92
C SER A 577 27.28 31.89 -21.19
N TYR A 578 26.86 32.82 -22.01
CA TYR A 578 26.20 32.54 -23.27
C TYR A 578 26.81 33.33 -24.42
N HIS A 579 26.50 32.91 -25.63
CA HIS A 579 26.89 33.61 -26.85
C HIS A 579 25.62 33.98 -27.62
N ASP A 580 25.48 35.24 -28.02
CA ASP A 580 24.24 35.80 -28.61
C ASP A 580 23.72 35.02 -29.82
N VAL A 581 24.63 34.43 -30.61
CA VAL A 581 24.29 33.72 -31.86
C VAL A 581 24.31 32.18 -31.71
N ASP A 582 25.29 31.65 -30.96
CA ASP A 582 25.58 30.21 -30.93
C ASP A 582 24.98 29.50 -29.72
N SER A 583 24.41 30.21 -28.77
CA SER A 583 23.74 29.59 -27.63
C SER A 583 22.37 29.02 -28.05
N SER A 584 22.06 27.85 -27.54
CA SER A 584 20.82 27.13 -27.77
C SER A 584 20.47 26.26 -26.57
N GLN A 585 19.19 25.80 -26.50
CA GLN A 585 18.73 24.88 -25.46
C GLN A 585 19.58 23.61 -25.43
N ILE A 586 19.86 23.03 -26.60
CA ILE A 586 20.65 21.80 -26.73
C ILE A 586 22.10 22.01 -26.24
N ALA A 587 22.72 23.17 -26.52
CA ALA A 587 24.07 23.48 -26.06
C ALA A 587 24.15 23.54 -24.53
N PHE A 588 23.14 24.13 -23.88
CA PHE A 588 23.06 24.14 -22.42
C PHE A 588 22.68 22.79 -21.81
N GLU A 589 21.83 21.98 -22.44
CA GLU A 589 21.59 20.61 -22.03
C GLU A 589 22.88 19.77 -22.02
N LEU A 590 23.66 19.87 -23.09
CA LEU A 590 24.95 19.17 -23.21
C LEU A 590 25.98 19.70 -22.21
N ALA A 591 26.12 21.00 -22.05
CA ALA A 591 27.05 21.61 -21.10
C ALA A 591 26.72 21.20 -19.66
N ALA A 592 25.44 21.23 -19.28
CA ALA A 592 24.98 20.81 -17.96
C ALA A 592 25.23 19.31 -17.71
N SER A 593 24.96 18.46 -18.70
CA SER A 593 25.26 17.03 -18.63
C SER A 593 26.76 16.75 -18.45
N MET A 594 27.60 17.46 -19.19
CA MET A 594 29.07 17.33 -19.05
C MET A 594 29.55 17.79 -17.67
N ALA A 595 29.06 18.93 -17.17
CA ALA A 595 29.40 19.43 -15.84
C ALA A 595 28.98 18.46 -14.75
N PHE A 596 27.78 17.89 -14.86
CA PHE A 596 27.29 16.90 -13.91
C PHE A 596 28.14 15.64 -13.89
N LYS A 597 28.49 15.07 -15.04
CA LYS A 597 29.35 13.87 -15.14
C LYS A 597 30.74 14.14 -14.55
N ASP A 598 31.33 15.29 -14.82
CA ASP A 598 32.63 15.66 -14.26
C ASP A 598 32.54 15.87 -12.74
N GLY A 599 31.50 16.55 -12.28
CA GLY A 599 31.20 16.71 -10.86
C GLY A 599 31.03 15.38 -10.13
N MET A 600 30.32 14.45 -10.71
CA MET A 600 30.17 13.09 -10.15
C MET A 600 31.53 12.41 -9.93
N ARG A 601 32.46 12.50 -10.89
CA ARG A 601 33.80 11.91 -10.76
C ARG A 601 34.59 12.53 -9.59
N LYS A 602 34.45 13.81 -9.38
CA LYS A 602 35.13 14.58 -8.32
C LYS A 602 34.50 14.41 -6.94
N ALA A 603 33.21 14.10 -6.90
CA ALA A 603 32.40 14.05 -5.68
C ALA A 603 32.49 12.72 -4.90
N SER A 604 33.45 11.86 -5.20
CA SER A 604 33.59 10.52 -4.61
C SER A 604 32.30 9.71 -4.75
N PRO A 605 31.94 9.30 -5.98
CA PRO A 605 30.70 8.58 -6.22
C PRO A 605 30.67 7.22 -5.52
N ALA A 606 29.48 6.80 -5.12
CA ALA A 606 29.24 5.56 -4.41
C ALA A 606 28.12 4.75 -5.06
N LEU A 607 28.22 3.43 -4.98
CA LEU A 607 27.16 2.51 -5.33
C LEU A 607 26.27 2.28 -4.11
N LEU A 608 24.95 2.36 -4.29
CA LEU A 608 23.94 2.06 -3.29
C LEU A 608 23.28 0.72 -3.59
N GLU A 609 23.11 -0.11 -2.57
CA GLU A 609 22.39 -1.38 -2.63
C GLU A 609 21.11 -1.34 -1.80
N PRO A 610 20.04 -2.02 -2.23
CA PRO A 610 18.82 -2.12 -1.45
C PRO A 610 19.05 -3.03 -0.25
N ILE A 611 18.60 -2.55 0.93
CA ILE A 611 18.65 -3.27 2.20
C ILE A 611 17.21 -3.67 2.56
N MET A 612 17.05 -4.95 2.88
CA MET A 612 15.78 -5.53 3.27
C MET A 612 15.67 -5.64 4.78
N ALA A 613 14.50 -5.32 5.32
CA ALA A 613 14.14 -5.68 6.69
C ALA A 613 13.64 -7.13 6.67
N VAL A 614 14.34 -7.99 7.39
CA VAL A 614 14.06 -9.42 7.46
C VAL A 614 13.67 -9.77 8.90
N GLU A 615 12.57 -10.49 9.06
CA GLU A 615 12.19 -11.11 10.33
C GLU A 615 12.01 -12.61 10.13
N VAL A 616 12.68 -13.40 10.94
CA VAL A 616 12.64 -14.86 10.91
C VAL A 616 11.98 -15.35 12.18
N GLU A 617 10.94 -16.14 12.07
CA GLU A 617 10.31 -16.88 13.17
C GLU A 617 10.82 -18.30 13.16
N THR A 618 11.46 -18.71 14.25
CA THR A 618 12.14 -20.02 14.34
C THR A 618 12.00 -20.61 15.74
N PRO A 619 11.93 -21.95 15.87
CA PRO A 619 12.14 -22.59 17.16
C PRO A 619 13.50 -22.21 17.74
N GLU A 620 13.58 -22.13 19.06
CA GLU A 620 14.80 -21.73 19.77
C GLU A 620 16.04 -22.58 19.39
N ASP A 621 15.84 -23.86 19.14
CA ASP A 621 16.89 -24.81 18.77
C ASP A 621 17.64 -24.41 17.48
N TYR A 622 16.99 -23.71 16.54
CA TYR A 622 17.55 -23.28 15.27
C TYR A 622 17.97 -21.81 15.24
N MET A 623 17.77 -21.07 16.32
CA MET A 623 18.05 -19.62 16.38
C MET A 623 19.52 -19.33 16.06
N GLY A 624 20.46 -20.12 16.58
CA GLY A 624 21.88 -19.96 16.32
C GLY A 624 22.24 -20.13 14.83
N ASP A 625 21.65 -21.10 14.17
CA ASP A 625 21.86 -21.36 12.74
C ASP A 625 21.26 -20.25 11.88
N VAL A 626 20.07 -19.75 12.24
CA VAL A 626 19.40 -18.63 11.57
C VAL A 626 20.24 -17.35 11.69
N MET A 627 20.72 -17.02 12.89
CA MET A 627 21.57 -15.86 13.11
C MET A 627 22.92 -15.97 12.37
N GLY A 628 23.52 -17.14 12.41
CA GLY A 628 24.78 -17.43 11.69
C GLY A 628 24.62 -17.26 10.19
N ASP A 629 23.50 -17.72 9.62
CA ASP A 629 23.21 -17.58 8.20
C ASP A 629 22.95 -16.11 7.80
N LEU A 630 22.15 -15.37 8.59
CA LEU A 630 21.91 -13.95 8.34
C LEU A 630 23.20 -13.13 8.40
N ASN A 631 24.09 -13.41 9.36
CA ASN A 631 25.40 -12.76 9.43
C ASN A 631 26.29 -13.10 8.23
N ARG A 632 26.29 -14.34 7.77
CA ARG A 632 27.00 -14.76 6.56
C ARG A 632 26.51 -14.03 5.31
N ARG A 633 25.23 -13.68 5.27
CA ARG A 633 24.59 -12.89 4.20
C ARG A 633 24.79 -11.37 4.36
N ARG A 634 25.80 -10.95 5.11
CA ARG A 634 26.08 -9.53 5.42
C ARG A 634 24.93 -8.84 6.18
N GLY A 635 24.08 -9.61 6.85
CA GLY A 635 23.00 -9.09 7.65
C GLY A 635 23.48 -8.48 8.96
N ILE A 636 22.77 -7.45 9.41
CA ILE A 636 22.95 -6.85 10.73
C ILE A 636 21.75 -7.24 11.57
N VAL A 637 21.95 -8.11 12.56
CA VAL A 637 20.89 -8.51 13.49
C VAL A 637 20.58 -7.35 14.41
N LEU A 638 19.33 -6.87 14.40
CA LEU A 638 18.89 -5.74 15.19
C LEU A 638 18.33 -6.13 16.55
N GLY A 639 17.81 -7.34 16.68
CA GLY A 639 17.22 -7.82 17.91
C GLY A 639 16.59 -9.20 17.78
N MET A 640 16.26 -9.74 18.92
CA MET A 640 15.56 -11.01 19.08
C MET A 640 14.46 -10.82 20.12
N ASP A 641 13.30 -11.35 19.82
CA ASP A 641 12.14 -11.32 20.70
C ASP A 641 11.59 -12.74 20.86
N ASP A 642 10.94 -13.03 21.98
CA ASP A 642 10.16 -14.26 22.12
C ASP A 642 8.87 -14.16 21.29
N ASP A 643 8.52 -15.22 20.57
CA ASP A 643 7.24 -15.29 19.83
C ASP A 643 6.04 -15.53 20.77
N GLY A 644 6.32 -15.85 22.04
CA GLY A 644 5.31 -16.12 23.05
C GLY A 644 4.76 -17.55 23.05
N ILE A 645 5.28 -18.42 22.18
CA ILE A 645 4.87 -19.82 22.06
C ILE A 645 6.05 -20.79 22.18
N GLY A 646 7.21 -20.30 22.62
CA GLY A 646 8.45 -21.08 22.75
C GLY A 646 9.36 -21.02 21.53
N GLY A 647 9.08 -20.13 20.59
CA GLY A 647 9.94 -19.78 19.48
C GLY A 647 10.60 -18.40 19.63
N LYS A 648 11.43 -18.05 18.68
CA LYS A 648 12.16 -16.78 18.64
C LYS A 648 11.90 -16.04 17.33
N LYS A 649 11.82 -14.72 17.42
CA LYS A 649 11.77 -13.81 16.28
C LYS A 649 13.13 -13.09 16.16
N VAL A 650 13.80 -13.30 15.03
CA VAL A 650 15.08 -12.66 14.73
C VAL A 650 14.84 -11.55 13.71
N ARG A 651 15.17 -10.32 14.05
CA ARG A 651 15.07 -9.16 13.15
C ARG A 651 16.45 -8.76 12.66
N ALA A 652 16.59 -8.58 11.35
CA ALA A 652 17.84 -8.20 10.72
C ALA A 652 17.64 -7.27 9.53
N GLU A 653 18.67 -6.53 9.19
CA GLU A 653 18.80 -5.80 7.93
C GLU A 653 19.79 -6.54 7.04
N VAL A 654 19.35 -6.97 5.86
CA VAL A 654 20.17 -7.80 4.96
C VAL A 654 20.12 -7.21 3.55
N PRO A 655 21.26 -7.11 2.84
CA PRO A 655 21.25 -6.71 1.44
C PRO A 655 20.44 -7.66 0.57
N LEU A 656 19.60 -7.12 -0.32
CA LEU A 656 18.75 -7.92 -1.21
C LEU A 656 19.56 -8.93 -2.03
N ALA A 657 20.74 -8.54 -2.50
CA ALA A 657 21.62 -9.40 -3.29
C ALA A 657 21.97 -10.72 -2.59
N GLU A 658 21.97 -10.75 -1.25
CA GLU A 658 22.27 -11.92 -0.43
C GLU A 658 21.04 -12.74 -0.06
N MET A 659 19.86 -12.28 -0.40
CA MET A 659 18.57 -12.91 0.00
C MET A 659 17.97 -13.83 -1.06
N PHE A 660 18.49 -13.83 -2.28
CA PHE A 660 18.00 -14.74 -3.31
C PHE A 660 18.21 -16.21 -2.88
N GLY A 661 17.15 -17.00 -3.00
CA GLY A 661 17.16 -18.40 -2.58
C GLY A 661 17.05 -18.64 -1.08
N TYR A 662 16.90 -17.61 -0.26
CA TYR A 662 16.88 -17.72 1.21
C TYR A 662 15.76 -18.64 1.73
N SER A 663 14.60 -18.65 1.09
CA SER A 663 13.48 -19.54 1.46
C SER A 663 13.88 -21.01 1.48
N THR A 664 14.64 -21.45 0.48
CA THR A 664 15.13 -22.84 0.37
C THR A 664 16.16 -23.14 1.43
N ASP A 665 17.12 -22.22 1.64
CA ASP A 665 18.19 -22.40 2.60
C ASP A 665 17.64 -22.41 4.04
N LEU A 666 16.67 -21.53 4.36
CA LEU A 666 16.02 -21.49 5.65
C LEU A 666 15.24 -22.80 5.95
N ARG A 667 14.48 -23.31 4.97
CA ARG A 667 13.77 -24.58 5.11
C ARG A 667 14.73 -25.73 5.36
N SER A 668 15.84 -25.78 4.63
CA SER A 668 16.86 -26.82 4.80
C SER A 668 17.52 -26.76 6.17
N ALA A 669 17.89 -25.56 6.64
CA ALA A 669 18.54 -25.35 7.92
C ALA A 669 17.62 -25.63 9.13
N THR A 670 16.33 -25.44 9.00
CA THR A 670 15.35 -25.51 10.09
C THR A 670 14.35 -26.67 9.96
N GLN A 671 14.60 -27.60 9.03
CA GLN A 671 13.70 -28.72 8.74
C GLN A 671 12.24 -28.27 8.44
N GLY A 672 12.10 -27.13 7.77
CA GLY A 672 10.81 -26.54 7.43
C GLY A 672 10.06 -25.89 8.58
N ARG A 673 10.69 -25.74 9.75
CA ARG A 673 10.02 -25.19 10.96
C ARG A 673 10.09 -23.68 11.09
N ALA A 674 11.01 -23.01 10.38
CA ALA A 674 11.10 -21.56 10.38
C ALA A 674 10.35 -20.96 9.20
N THR A 675 9.82 -19.76 9.44
CA THR A 675 9.23 -18.89 8.43
C THR A 675 9.93 -17.54 8.44
N TYR A 676 9.89 -16.80 7.35
CA TYR A 676 10.42 -15.46 7.31
C TYR A 676 9.53 -14.52 6.51
N SER A 677 9.66 -13.23 6.82
CA SER A 677 9.15 -12.14 6.01
C SER A 677 10.27 -11.19 5.66
N MET A 678 10.19 -10.55 4.51
CA MET A 678 11.18 -9.63 4.00
C MET A 678 10.49 -8.46 3.31
N GLU A 679 10.92 -7.23 3.61
CA GLU A 679 10.44 -6.03 2.95
C GLU A 679 11.59 -5.07 2.65
N PHE A 680 11.43 -4.25 1.59
CA PHE A 680 12.40 -3.18 1.31
C PHE A 680 12.39 -2.14 2.42
N LYS A 681 13.58 -1.79 2.93
CA LYS A 681 13.74 -0.78 3.96
C LYS A 681 14.36 0.51 3.45
N LYS A 682 15.55 0.41 2.84
CA LYS A 682 16.33 1.58 2.40
C LYS A 682 17.38 1.18 1.38
N TYR A 683 17.94 2.17 0.71
CA TYR A 683 19.23 2.03 0.04
C TYR A 683 20.37 2.40 1.00
N ALA A 684 21.46 1.65 0.96
CA ALA A 684 22.65 1.93 1.74
C ALA A 684 23.91 1.75 0.85
N GLU A 685 25.00 2.39 1.23
CA GLU A 685 26.24 2.31 0.48
C GLU A 685 26.78 0.88 0.48
N ALA A 686 27.07 0.34 -0.72
CA ALA A 686 27.65 -0.97 -0.89
C ALA A 686 29.13 -0.96 -0.48
N PRO A 687 29.63 -2.01 0.21
CA PRO A 687 31.04 -2.18 0.48
C PRO A 687 31.88 -2.20 -0.81
N ALA A 688 33.15 -1.78 -0.71
CA ALA A 688 34.02 -1.64 -1.87
C ALA A 688 34.11 -2.92 -2.72
N HIS A 689 34.27 -4.10 -2.08
CA HIS A 689 34.31 -5.38 -2.78
C HIS A 689 33.02 -5.75 -3.53
N VAL A 690 31.87 -5.31 -3.01
CA VAL A 690 30.59 -5.51 -3.70
C VAL A 690 30.48 -4.57 -4.89
N ALA A 691 30.85 -3.30 -4.70
CA ALA A 691 30.86 -2.31 -5.79
C ALA A 691 31.79 -2.74 -6.93
N GLU A 692 32.98 -3.20 -6.61
CA GLU A 692 33.96 -3.72 -7.61
C GLU A 692 33.39 -4.90 -8.39
N LYS A 693 32.74 -5.85 -7.72
CA LYS A 693 32.10 -6.99 -8.37
C LYS A 693 30.98 -6.55 -9.31
N VAL A 694 30.10 -5.67 -8.84
CA VAL A 694 28.97 -5.16 -9.65
C VAL A 694 29.48 -4.41 -10.89
N VAL A 695 30.54 -3.60 -10.75
CA VAL A 695 31.18 -2.91 -11.88
C VAL A 695 31.82 -3.91 -12.87
N ALA A 696 32.45 -4.96 -12.36
CA ALA A 696 33.06 -6.01 -13.20
C ALA A 696 31.99 -6.79 -13.99
N ASP A 697 30.91 -7.21 -13.31
CA ASP A 697 29.83 -7.97 -13.92
C ASP A 697 29.10 -7.17 -15.02
N ARG A 698 29.11 -5.83 -14.93
CA ARG A 698 28.47 -4.98 -15.95
C ARG A 698 29.39 -4.63 -17.13
N LYS A 699 30.67 -4.78 -16.99
CA LYS A 699 31.65 -4.55 -18.06
C LYS A 699 31.96 -5.80 -18.89
N GLY A 700 31.60 -6.99 -18.42
CA GLY A 700 31.70 -8.27 -19.14
C GLY A 700 30.44 -8.59 -19.85
#